data_6134d16817d8c19d94df9523999b8e4e
#
_entry.id   6134d16817d8c19d94df9523999b8e4e
#
_cell.length_a   1.000
_cell.length_b   1.000
_cell.length_c   1.000
_cell.angle_alpha   90.00
_cell.angle_beta   90.00
_cell.angle_gamma   90.00
#
_symmetry.space_group_name_H-M   'P 1'
#
loop_
_entity.id
_entity.type
_entity.pdbx_description
1 polymer ?
#
loop_
_entity_poly.entity_id
_entity_poly.type
_entity_poly.pdbx_seq_one_letter_code
_entity_poly.pdbx_strand_id
1 'polypeptide(L)'
;MPPTGATRWLLEATAWLGQRPWLLAVAAGLLVAHVAGRNLLAEWQHRRHSEGARLVTIAPPPEVDPHSAGALWANLAGTLTPSRHRRWLYGSPHVAWQYTWAGRRLLISIWVPGTVPPGAVEAAVRAAWPGAACTTDDTPAPPIPLDMPTVVGGHLLPTAAEWLPLRIDHDNDPLRALISAGSQLRADEHACVQILARPAAPRRALRARRTAGRLRDGKTALPAINPAAPLLWLVEAFLPGHTSSARQPGPTGRRDPGVERDVRAILDKTSHPLWETAIRYAVGKDSRRAGTDQRPRLRGIADTIASSFAVYSGRNRLTHRARMPSPTAVLARRRLGAGFLTSTPELAALAALPQDLAVPGLDRARAKSMPAPVAVATGGRGTKALGTAEVGVHGVALAVPDARYHLHVIGSTGSGKTTLLVNMAVDDITAGRGTVVIDPHGDMVLDILDRLPASVADRLVIFDPDQPNPPTINPLAGDDPDLVVDNLVSIFGNIFAKAWGPRMDDVMRVACLTLLRHANVTLQHIPPLLNSAQFRSAMTVDLDDPAGLSGFWQWYDELNPALRSQVIGPVLARLRAFLLRDFVKRTMRYPRSSFDMGKVLDGGALLVRIPKGQLGEDTSKLLGSLVLAQVWQAATARAKIDPDKRRDATLIIDEAQNFLTLANSLDTMLAEARKYRLSLVLSHQDLAQFPKDLLAAASANARNKVYFSCAPEDARVLARHTLPELDEHDLTHLDAYTTATRLVADGRQTPAFTMKTHPPKPVVGEATAIRHVAAEAIKPQDTSAIDALVDRFSRPDNSDRPTGADTRDARRSSRPSRPA
;
A
#
# COMPACT_ATOMS: atom_id res chain seq x y z
N MET A 1 14.61 79.73 -36.33
CA MET A 1 15.54 78.58 -36.66
C MET A 1 14.88 77.73 -37.72
N PRO A 2 15.50 77.44 -38.85
CA PRO A 2 14.91 76.56 -39.87
C PRO A 2 14.84 75.08 -39.26
N PRO A 3 13.75 74.38 -39.59
CA PRO A 3 13.59 73.00 -39.03
C PRO A 3 14.74 72.14 -39.52
N THR A 4 15.26 71.33 -38.58
CA THR A 4 16.30 70.35 -38.89
C THR A 4 15.76 69.39 -39.94
N GLY A 5 16.63 68.86 -40.81
CA GLY A 5 16.22 67.89 -41.89
C GLY A 5 15.26 66.77 -41.52
N ALA A 6 15.27 66.28 -40.28
CA ALA A 6 14.35 65.25 -39.77
C ALA A 6 12.91 65.79 -39.58
N THR A 7 12.73 67.08 -39.15
CA THR A 7 11.43 67.70 -38.98
C THR A 7 10.79 68.03 -40.31
N ARG A 8 11.60 68.43 -41.32
CA ARG A 8 11.12 68.71 -42.67
C ARG A 8 10.67 67.45 -43.39
N TRP A 9 11.41 66.32 -43.24
CA TRP A 9 11.00 65.03 -43.79
C TRP A 9 9.71 64.48 -43.13
N LEU A 10 9.54 64.66 -41.83
CA LEU A 10 8.30 64.30 -41.12
C LEU A 10 7.11 65.14 -41.58
N LEU A 11 7.27 66.44 -41.82
CA LEU A 11 6.19 67.35 -42.34
C LEU A 11 5.83 66.98 -43.79
N GLU A 12 6.81 66.70 -44.62
CA GLU A 12 6.59 66.25 -46.02
C GLU A 12 5.92 64.85 -46.05
N ALA A 13 6.33 63.90 -45.18
CA ALA A 13 5.70 62.59 -45.10
C ALA A 13 4.25 62.67 -44.57
N THR A 14 3.96 63.57 -43.64
CA THR A 14 2.56 63.78 -43.15
C THR A 14 1.68 64.43 -44.14
N ALA A 15 2.19 65.45 -44.92
CA ALA A 15 1.46 66.07 -46.00
C ALA A 15 1.20 65.08 -47.17
N TRP A 16 2.17 64.28 -47.53
CA TRP A 16 2.05 63.20 -48.53
C TRP A 16 1.04 62.14 -48.15
N LEU A 17 1.02 61.73 -46.90
CA LEU A 17 0.03 60.75 -46.30
C LEU A 17 -1.36 61.44 -46.24
N GLY A 18 -1.46 62.73 -45.93
CA GLY A 18 -2.72 63.44 -45.89
C GLY A 18 -3.41 63.53 -47.24
N GLN A 19 -2.62 63.58 -48.34
CA GLN A 19 -3.14 63.52 -49.70
C GLN A 19 -3.60 62.14 -50.15
N ARG A 20 -3.30 61.05 -49.37
CA ARG A 20 -3.62 59.72 -49.74
C ARG A 20 -4.25 58.93 -48.56
N PRO A 21 -5.42 59.34 -48.06
CA PRO A 21 -6.04 58.71 -46.87
C PRO A 21 -6.35 57.22 -47.04
N TRP A 22 -6.46 56.72 -48.29
CA TRP A 22 -6.66 55.38 -48.61
C TRP A 22 -5.44 54.50 -48.20
N LEU A 23 -4.20 54.96 -48.16
CA LEU A 23 -3.03 54.32 -47.71
C LEU A 23 -3.11 53.99 -46.18
N LEU A 24 -3.63 54.91 -45.40
CA LEU A 24 -3.89 54.70 -43.96
C LEU A 24 -4.99 53.68 -43.76
N ALA A 25 -6.03 53.72 -44.62
CA ALA A 25 -7.09 52.70 -44.56
C ALA A 25 -6.56 51.29 -44.93
N VAL A 26 -5.71 51.17 -45.94
CA VAL A 26 -5.05 49.93 -46.35
C VAL A 26 -4.08 49.43 -45.24
N ALA A 27 -3.28 50.31 -44.66
CA ALA A 27 -2.38 49.95 -43.55
C ALA A 27 -3.17 49.54 -42.32
N ALA A 28 -4.27 50.22 -41.99
CA ALA A 28 -5.16 49.78 -40.90
C ALA A 28 -5.82 48.44 -41.22
N GLY A 29 -6.30 48.23 -42.45
CA GLY A 29 -6.85 46.91 -42.87
C GLY A 29 -5.84 45.79 -42.80
N LEU A 30 -4.61 46.01 -43.26
CA LEU A 30 -3.52 45.04 -43.15
C LEU A 30 -3.15 44.77 -41.70
N LEU A 31 -3.15 45.75 -40.83
CA LEU A 31 -2.90 45.59 -39.40
C LEU A 31 -4.01 44.74 -38.74
N VAL A 32 -5.28 45.07 -39.06
CA VAL A 32 -6.43 44.29 -38.57
C VAL A 32 -6.36 42.84 -39.07
N ALA A 33 -6.11 42.64 -40.37
CA ALA A 33 -5.94 41.31 -40.95
C ALA A 33 -4.77 40.52 -40.32
N HIS A 34 -3.64 41.21 -40.07
CA HIS A 34 -2.49 40.59 -39.37
C HIS A 34 -2.82 40.21 -37.93
N VAL A 35 -3.49 41.08 -37.18
CA VAL A 35 -3.91 40.79 -35.79
C VAL A 35 -4.94 39.66 -35.78
N ALA A 36 -5.95 39.69 -36.66
CA ALA A 36 -6.93 38.64 -36.78
C ALA A 36 -6.30 37.31 -37.18
N GLY A 37 -5.42 37.28 -38.19
CA GLY A 37 -4.68 36.13 -38.63
C GLY A 37 -3.82 35.52 -37.51
N ARG A 38 -3.12 36.37 -36.75
CA ARG A 38 -2.36 35.90 -35.56
C ARG A 38 -3.24 35.34 -34.48
N ASN A 39 -4.40 35.92 -34.24
CA ASN A 39 -5.34 35.39 -33.22
C ASN A 39 -5.94 34.06 -33.64
N LEU A 40 -6.31 33.92 -34.93
CA LEU A 40 -6.80 32.66 -35.49
C LEU A 40 -5.73 31.54 -35.43
N LEU A 41 -4.50 31.89 -35.81
CA LEU A 41 -3.38 30.95 -35.72
C LEU A 41 -3.12 30.52 -34.26
N ALA A 42 -3.11 31.46 -33.33
CA ALA A 42 -2.91 31.18 -31.92
C ALA A 42 -4.06 30.35 -31.33
N GLU A 43 -5.29 30.52 -31.81
CA GLU A 43 -6.43 29.68 -31.41
C GLU A 43 -6.32 28.28 -31.97
N TRP A 44 -5.95 28.15 -33.25
CA TRP A 44 -5.72 26.87 -33.88
C TRP A 44 -4.59 26.08 -33.19
N GLN A 45 -3.46 26.74 -32.90
CA GLN A 45 -2.34 26.16 -32.16
C GLN A 45 -2.77 25.68 -30.77
N HIS A 46 -3.58 26.49 -30.08
CA HIS A 46 -4.08 26.15 -28.76
C HIS A 46 -5.00 24.92 -28.81
N ARG A 47 -5.94 24.85 -29.76
CA ARG A 47 -6.81 23.68 -29.96
C ARG A 47 -5.98 22.42 -30.20
N ARG A 48 -4.97 22.50 -31.04
CA ARG A 48 -4.06 21.38 -31.32
C ARG A 48 -3.31 20.90 -30.08
N HIS A 49 -2.90 21.81 -29.20
CA HIS A 49 -2.27 21.44 -27.92
C HIS A 49 -3.27 20.90 -26.91
N SER A 50 -4.53 21.29 -27.01
CA SER A 50 -5.60 20.82 -26.10
C SER A 50 -6.19 19.46 -26.49
N GLU A 51 -6.04 19.02 -27.74
CA GLU A 51 -6.42 17.71 -28.20
C GLU A 51 -5.57 16.64 -27.47
N GLY A 52 -6.22 15.71 -26.73
CA GLY A 52 -5.54 14.69 -25.92
C GLY A 52 -4.76 15.26 -24.73
N ALA A 53 -5.12 16.47 -24.27
CA ALA A 53 -4.53 17.04 -23.06
C ALA A 53 -4.97 16.26 -21.81
N ARG A 54 -4.09 16.22 -20.81
CA ARG A 54 -4.28 15.46 -19.57
C ARG A 54 -4.12 16.35 -18.35
N LEU A 55 -4.73 15.94 -17.25
CA LEU A 55 -4.53 16.55 -15.94
C LEU A 55 -3.81 15.57 -15.02
N VAL A 56 -2.59 15.91 -14.62
CA VAL A 56 -1.79 15.15 -13.67
C VAL A 56 -1.98 15.76 -12.30
N THR A 57 -2.71 15.08 -11.42
CA THR A 57 -2.88 15.48 -10.02
C THR A 57 -1.74 14.89 -9.20
N ILE A 58 -1.13 15.71 -8.35
CA ILE A 58 0.06 15.37 -7.57
C ILE A 58 -0.31 15.34 -6.09
N ALA A 59 -0.12 14.20 -5.45
CA ALA A 59 -0.09 14.11 -4.00
C ALA A 59 1.36 14.26 -3.53
N PRO A 60 1.70 15.30 -2.73
CA PRO A 60 3.05 15.52 -2.25
C PRO A 60 3.56 14.37 -1.39
N PRO A 61 4.88 14.09 -1.40
CA PRO A 61 5.47 13.15 -0.43
C PRO A 61 5.32 13.67 1.01
N PRO A 62 5.54 12.85 2.03
CA PRO A 62 5.54 13.28 3.43
C PRO A 62 6.43 14.49 3.68
N GLU A 63 7.64 14.46 3.15
CA GLU A 63 8.61 15.57 3.21
C GLU A 63 8.88 16.11 1.80
N VAL A 64 8.84 17.43 1.65
CA VAL A 64 9.05 18.13 0.39
C VAL A 64 10.36 18.92 0.47
N ASP A 65 11.36 18.56 -0.33
CA ASP A 65 12.59 19.33 -0.46
C ASP A 65 12.32 20.66 -1.21
N PRO A 66 12.65 21.81 -0.62
CA PRO A 66 12.45 23.12 -1.22
C PRO A 66 13.11 23.31 -2.59
N HIS A 67 14.24 22.65 -2.83
CA HIS A 67 15.03 22.83 -4.06
C HIS A 67 14.51 21.97 -5.24
N SER A 68 13.70 20.98 -4.98
CA SER A 68 13.22 20.04 -5.98
C SER A 68 12.34 20.65 -7.06
N ALA A 69 11.60 21.72 -6.74
CA ALA A 69 10.79 22.44 -7.73
C ALA A 69 11.64 23.01 -8.88
N GLY A 70 12.87 23.47 -8.58
CA GLY A 70 13.82 23.94 -9.59
C GLY A 70 14.22 22.85 -10.59
N ALA A 71 14.43 21.61 -10.09
CA ALA A 71 14.75 20.45 -10.92
C ALA A 71 13.56 20.06 -11.84
N LEU A 72 12.33 20.09 -11.33
CA LEU A 72 11.12 19.88 -12.14
C LEU A 72 11.06 20.83 -13.31
N TRP A 73 11.10 22.15 -13.05
CA TRP A 73 10.94 23.16 -14.09
C TRP A 73 12.12 23.15 -15.07
N ALA A 74 13.35 22.86 -14.65
CA ALA A 74 14.49 22.67 -15.53
C ALA A 74 14.29 21.48 -16.50
N ASN A 75 13.78 20.36 -16.00
CA ASN A 75 13.46 19.17 -16.82
C ASN A 75 12.34 19.48 -17.83
N LEU A 76 11.25 20.10 -17.37
CA LEU A 76 10.13 20.48 -18.21
C LEU A 76 10.52 21.49 -19.30
N ALA A 77 11.54 22.34 -19.07
CA ALA A 77 12.05 23.26 -20.10
C ALA A 77 12.56 22.50 -21.33
N GLY A 78 13.26 21.40 -21.15
CA GLY A 78 13.70 20.53 -22.22
C GLY A 78 12.54 19.91 -22.99
N THR A 79 11.61 19.30 -22.24
CA THR A 79 10.44 18.59 -22.81
C THR A 79 9.50 19.51 -23.57
N LEU A 80 9.30 20.76 -23.10
CA LEU A 80 8.41 21.75 -23.69
C LEU A 80 9.07 22.60 -24.80
N THR A 81 10.34 22.38 -25.13
CA THR A 81 11.03 23.14 -26.17
C THR A 81 10.99 22.38 -27.50
N PRO A 82 10.08 22.73 -28.41
CA PRO A 82 9.99 22.06 -29.71
C PRO A 82 11.14 22.48 -30.66
N SER A 83 11.41 21.68 -31.67
CA SER A 83 12.32 22.06 -32.76
C SER A 83 11.89 23.33 -33.46
N ARG A 84 12.83 24.05 -34.11
CA ARG A 84 12.56 25.33 -34.78
C ARG A 84 11.40 25.27 -35.77
N HIS A 85 11.29 24.19 -36.57
CA HIS A 85 10.19 23.98 -37.53
C HIS A 85 8.84 23.77 -36.85
N ARG A 86 8.80 22.91 -35.82
CA ARG A 86 7.56 22.67 -35.04
C ARG A 86 7.10 23.93 -34.31
N ARG A 87 8.04 24.70 -33.74
CA ARG A 87 7.72 26.00 -33.11
C ARG A 87 7.09 26.99 -34.09
N TRP A 88 7.56 27.04 -35.30
CA TRP A 88 7.01 27.95 -36.31
C TRP A 88 5.59 27.56 -36.73
N LEU A 89 5.32 26.28 -36.94
CA LEU A 89 4.03 25.73 -37.34
C LEU A 89 3.03 25.68 -36.19
N TYR A 90 3.41 25.03 -35.07
CA TYR A 90 2.47 24.68 -34.00
C TYR A 90 2.63 25.55 -32.76
N GLY A 91 3.55 26.47 -32.71
CA GLY A 91 3.86 27.23 -31.50
C GLY A 91 4.67 26.48 -30.48
N SER A 92 4.81 27.06 -29.28
CA SER A 92 5.43 26.36 -28.13
C SER A 92 4.33 25.85 -27.19
N PRO A 93 4.35 24.56 -26.82
CA PRO A 93 3.43 24.05 -25.84
C PRO A 93 3.66 24.75 -24.49
N HIS A 94 2.63 24.82 -23.67
CA HIS A 94 2.68 25.33 -22.31
C HIS A 94 2.03 24.32 -21.35
N VAL A 95 2.37 24.39 -20.09
CA VAL A 95 1.70 23.68 -19.01
C VAL A 95 0.96 24.67 -18.11
N ALA A 96 -0.01 24.17 -17.34
CA ALA A 96 -0.69 24.97 -16.33
C ALA A 96 -0.59 24.25 -14.98
N TRP A 97 0.19 24.82 -14.08
CA TRP A 97 0.21 24.42 -12.67
C TRP A 97 -1.01 25.00 -11.98
N GLN A 98 -1.73 24.19 -11.21
CA GLN A 98 -2.99 24.60 -10.60
C GLN A 98 -3.02 24.24 -9.13
N TYR A 99 -3.36 25.21 -8.28
CA TYR A 99 -3.84 25.00 -6.93
C TYR A 99 -5.34 25.16 -6.95
N THR A 100 -6.08 24.06 -6.75
CA THR A 100 -7.55 24.05 -6.88
C THR A 100 -8.17 23.63 -5.56
N TRP A 101 -9.07 24.44 -5.04
CA TRP A 101 -9.86 24.11 -3.86
C TRP A 101 -11.29 23.78 -4.28
N ALA A 102 -11.76 22.61 -3.86
CA ALA A 102 -13.15 22.19 -3.94
C ALA A 102 -13.67 22.09 -2.51
N GLY A 103 -14.34 23.12 -2.04
CA GLY A 103 -14.64 23.27 -0.62
C GLY A 103 -13.34 23.33 0.20
N ARG A 104 -13.21 22.37 1.13
CA ARG A 104 -12.03 22.26 2.01
C ARG A 104 -10.87 21.44 1.43
N ARG A 105 -11.09 20.77 0.29
CA ARG A 105 -10.07 19.92 -0.34
C ARG A 105 -9.19 20.72 -1.27
N LEU A 106 -7.88 20.69 -1.06
CA LEU A 106 -6.86 21.24 -1.94
C LEU A 106 -6.33 20.16 -2.87
N LEU A 107 -6.35 20.43 -4.17
CA LEU A 107 -5.73 19.61 -5.21
C LEU A 107 -4.64 20.40 -5.89
N ILE A 108 -3.47 19.77 -6.05
CA ILE A 108 -2.35 20.32 -6.81
C ILE A 108 -2.25 19.52 -8.11
N SER A 109 -2.30 20.21 -9.26
CA SER A 109 -2.31 19.53 -10.54
C SER A 109 -1.54 20.28 -11.62
N ILE A 110 -1.06 19.55 -12.62
CA ILE A 110 -0.47 20.09 -13.83
C ILE A 110 -1.33 19.67 -15.03
N TRP A 111 -1.86 20.64 -15.75
CA TRP A 111 -2.43 20.38 -17.06
C TRP A 111 -1.30 20.27 -18.09
N VAL A 112 -1.32 19.19 -18.85
CA VAL A 112 -0.28 18.81 -19.81
C VAL A 112 -0.90 18.76 -21.20
N PRO A 113 -0.34 19.47 -22.21
CA PRO A 113 -0.87 19.43 -23.56
C PRO A 113 -0.67 18.04 -24.19
N GLY A 114 -1.62 17.62 -25.05
CA GLY A 114 -1.57 16.32 -25.71
C GLY A 114 -0.37 16.09 -26.64
N THR A 115 0.35 17.18 -26.99
CA THR A 115 1.61 17.11 -27.76
C THR A 115 2.83 16.69 -26.94
N VAL A 116 2.71 16.62 -25.61
CA VAL A 116 3.75 16.10 -24.72
C VAL A 116 3.53 14.58 -24.54
N PRO A 117 4.58 13.77 -24.64
CA PRO A 117 4.45 12.32 -24.49
C PRO A 117 3.79 11.92 -23.16
N PRO A 118 2.93 10.85 -23.14
CA PRO A 118 2.39 10.30 -21.92
C PRO A 118 3.49 9.87 -20.94
N GLY A 119 3.28 10.11 -19.64
CA GLY A 119 4.23 9.70 -18.59
C GLY A 119 5.45 10.63 -18.42
N ALA A 120 5.71 11.56 -19.35
CA ALA A 120 6.90 12.43 -19.27
C ALA A 120 6.85 13.42 -18.10
N VAL A 121 5.68 13.98 -17.82
CA VAL A 121 5.50 14.94 -16.71
C VAL A 121 5.47 14.19 -15.39
N GLU A 122 4.80 13.04 -15.32
CA GLU A 122 4.75 12.16 -14.16
C GLU A 122 6.16 11.67 -13.77
N ALA A 123 6.96 11.29 -14.76
CA ALA A 123 8.36 10.92 -14.53
C ALA A 123 9.20 12.11 -14.01
N ALA A 124 8.99 13.32 -14.55
CA ALA A 124 9.66 14.53 -14.09
C ALA A 124 9.26 14.90 -12.65
N VAL A 125 7.98 14.74 -12.31
CA VAL A 125 7.47 14.96 -10.94
C VAL A 125 8.11 13.96 -9.96
N ARG A 126 8.11 12.65 -10.28
CA ARG A 126 8.72 11.62 -9.42
C ARG A 126 10.23 11.78 -9.28
N ALA A 127 10.90 12.24 -10.35
CA ALA A 127 12.34 12.52 -10.31
C ALA A 127 12.67 13.75 -9.42
N ALA A 128 11.80 14.76 -9.43
CA ALA A 128 11.96 15.95 -8.59
C ALA A 128 11.58 15.67 -7.14
N TRP A 129 10.49 14.98 -6.91
CA TRP A 129 9.98 14.62 -5.57
C TRP A 129 9.80 13.09 -5.46
N PRO A 130 10.85 12.37 -5.05
CA PRO A 130 10.73 10.95 -4.76
C PRO A 130 9.63 10.68 -3.72
N GLY A 131 8.77 9.72 -3.99
CA GLY A 131 7.62 9.44 -3.15
C GLY A 131 6.35 10.25 -3.46
N ALA A 132 6.36 11.19 -4.41
CA ALA A 132 5.14 11.83 -4.87
C ALA A 132 4.28 10.85 -5.69
N ALA A 133 2.99 10.81 -5.39
CA ALA A 133 2.03 10.02 -6.17
C ALA A 133 1.38 10.90 -7.25
N CYS A 134 1.24 10.36 -8.46
CA CYS A 134 0.62 11.04 -9.60
C CYS A 134 -0.56 10.22 -10.10
N THR A 135 -1.72 10.87 -10.22
CA THR A 135 -2.91 10.32 -10.90
C THR A 135 -3.19 11.15 -12.14
N THR A 136 -3.37 10.50 -13.29
CA THR A 136 -3.60 11.15 -14.58
C THR A 136 -5.04 10.97 -15.02
N ASP A 137 -5.69 12.09 -15.38
CA ASP A 137 -7.02 12.13 -15.96
C ASP A 137 -6.91 12.57 -17.42
N ASP A 138 -7.35 11.72 -18.35
CA ASP A 138 -7.34 11.97 -19.79
C ASP A 138 -8.49 12.88 -20.23
N THR A 139 -9.45 13.17 -19.35
CA THR A 139 -10.56 14.09 -19.57
C THR A 139 -10.55 15.23 -18.55
N PRO A 140 -9.62 16.21 -18.70
CA PRO A 140 -9.37 17.21 -17.68
C PRO A 140 -10.59 18.10 -17.41
N ALA A 141 -11.22 17.91 -16.26
CA ALA A 141 -12.33 18.73 -15.80
C ALA A 141 -11.93 20.21 -15.66
N PRO A 142 -12.89 21.16 -15.83
CA PRO A 142 -12.61 22.56 -15.55
C PRO A 142 -12.24 22.75 -14.07
N PRO A 143 -11.25 23.61 -13.74
CA PRO A 143 -10.79 23.79 -12.36
C PRO A 143 -11.86 24.41 -11.43
N ILE A 144 -12.81 25.12 -12.01
CA ILE A 144 -14.03 25.60 -11.37
C ILE A 144 -15.18 25.20 -12.28
N PRO A 145 -16.28 24.61 -11.78
CA PRO A 145 -17.45 24.27 -12.60
C PRO A 145 -17.95 25.43 -13.46
N LEU A 146 -18.29 25.15 -14.73
CA LEU A 146 -18.65 26.20 -15.71
C LEU A 146 -20.01 26.84 -15.43
N ASP A 147 -20.89 26.11 -14.76
CA ASP A 147 -22.27 26.50 -14.42
C ASP A 147 -22.39 27.29 -13.10
N MET A 148 -21.27 27.63 -12.48
CA MET A 148 -21.28 28.40 -11.23
C MET A 148 -21.91 29.79 -11.42
N PRO A 149 -22.94 30.11 -10.62
CA PRO A 149 -23.73 31.37 -10.82
C PRO A 149 -22.96 32.63 -10.43
N THR A 150 -22.04 32.52 -9.47
CA THR A 150 -21.27 33.68 -9.02
C THR A 150 -19.79 33.33 -8.94
N VAL A 151 -19.00 33.99 -9.78
CA VAL A 151 -17.54 33.84 -9.82
C VAL A 151 -16.87 35.20 -9.90
N VAL A 152 -15.78 35.34 -9.13
CA VAL A 152 -14.92 36.53 -9.12
C VAL A 152 -13.50 36.06 -9.43
N GLY A 153 -12.78 36.80 -10.28
CA GLY A 153 -11.40 36.42 -10.60
C GLY A 153 -10.60 37.56 -11.21
N GLY A 154 -9.30 37.34 -11.31
CA GLY A 154 -8.36 38.35 -11.81
C GLY A 154 -7.04 37.74 -12.31
N HIS A 155 -6.12 38.62 -12.63
CA HIS A 155 -4.76 38.31 -13.07
C HIS A 155 -3.74 38.98 -12.15
N LEU A 156 -2.59 38.34 -12.00
CA LEU A 156 -1.41 38.88 -11.34
C LEU A 156 -0.41 39.31 -12.41
N LEU A 157 0.03 40.58 -12.34
CA LEU A 157 0.95 41.17 -13.30
C LEU A 157 2.11 41.85 -12.57
N PRO A 158 3.33 41.83 -13.13
CA PRO A 158 4.45 42.57 -12.58
C PRO A 158 4.20 44.08 -12.67
N THR A 159 4.58 44.82 -11.62
CA THR A 159 4.45 46.28 -11.57
C THR A 159 5.61 47.00 -12.22
N ALA A 160 6.77 46.40 -12.23
CA ALA A 160 7.96 46.92 -12.88
C ALA A 160 8.28 46.11 -14.14
N ALA A 161 9.34 46.50 -14.83
CA ALA A 161 9.79 45.84 -16.03
C ALA A 161 10.04 44.31 -15.80
N GLU A 162 9.61 43.48 -16.73
CA GLU A 162 9.63 42.01 -16.59
C GLU A 162 11.03 41.39 -16.42
N TRP A 163 12.08 42.11 -16.78
CA TRP A 163 13.46 41.69 -16.59
C TRP A 163 13.98 41.87 -15.16
N LEU A 164 13.28 42.66 -14.30
CA LEU A 164 13.60 42.74 -12.87
C LEU A 164 13.06 41.51 -12.14
N PRO A 165 13.86 40.92 -11.22
CA PRO A 165 13.48 39.66 -10.55
C PRO A 165 12.47 39.88 -9.44
N LEU A 166 11.65 38.85 -9.22
CA LEU A 166 10.87 38.61 -8.01
C LEU A 166 11.80 38.09 -6.88
N ARG A 167 11.35 38.16 -5.62
CA ARG A 167 12.04 37.56 -4.49
C ARG A 167 11.86 36.05 -4.55
N ILE A 168 12.95 35.29 -4.35
CA ILE A 168 12.98 33.85 -4.37
C ILE A 168 13.49 33.26 -3.06
N ASP A 169 14.22 34.00 -2.25
CA ASP A 169 14.77 33.57 -0.99
C ASP A 169 13.75 33.83 0.12
N HIS A 170 13.24 32.75 0.70
CA HIS A 170 12.23 32.76 1.75
C HIS A 170 12.70 31.89 2.94
N ASP A 171 12.58 32.42 4.15
CA ASP A 171 12.91 31.70 5.39
C ASP A 171 11.86 30.63 5.75
N ASN A 172 10.65 30.76 5.20
CA ASN A 172 9.52 29.86 5.41
C ASN A 172 8.86 29.54 4.07
N ASP A 173 7.99 28.52 4.07
CA ASP A 173 7.24 28.14 2.88
C ASP A 173 6.44 29.34 2.32
N PRO A 174 6.77 29.84 1.13
CA PRO A 174 6.08 30.98 0.52
C PRO A 174 4.61 30.67 0.17
N LEU A 175 4.24 29.39 0.05
CA LEU A 175 2.87 28.96 -0.25
C LEU A 175 1.96 29.01 0.98
N ARG A 176 2.51 29.11 2.21
CA ARG A 176 1.72 29.14 3.45
C ARG A 176 0.60 30.19 3.42
N ALA A 177 0.90 31.41 2.96
CA ALA A 177 -0.09 32.47 2.85
C ALA A 177 -1.21 32.15 1.85
N LEU A 178 -0.86 31.56 0.70
CA LEU A 178 -1.82 31.11 -0.32
C LEU A 178 -2.72 30.00 0.18
N ILE A 179 -2.15 29.00 0.83
CA ILE A 179 -2.87 27.87 1.40
C ILE A 179 -3.84 28.33 2.50
N SER A 180 -3.37 29.21 3.38
CA SER A 180 -4.20 29.80 4.44
C SER A 180 -5.38 30.59 3.85
N ALA A 181 -5.18 31.35 2.76
CA ALA A 181 -6.26 32.05 2.08
C ALA A 181 -7.30 31.06 1.50
N GLY A 182 -6.86 29.98 0.89
CA GLY A 182 -7.73 28.94 0.33
C GLY A 182 -8.46 28.11 1.39
N SER A 183 -7.89 27.93 2.59
CA SER A 183 -8.51 27.16 3.68
C SER A 183 -9.76 27.83 4.28
N GLN A 184 -10.02 29.09 3.98
CA GLN A 184 -11.21 29.83 4.44
C GLN A 184 -12.49 29.52 3.63
N LEU A 185 -12.39 28.69 2.59
CA LEU A 185 -13.52 28.33 1.73
C LEU A 185 -14.53 27.44 2.46
N ARG A 186 -15.81 27.64 2.15
CA ARG A 186 -16.92 26.78 2.59
C ARG A 186 -17.07 25.60 1.64
N ALA A 187 -17.85 24.60 2.05
CA ALA A 187 -18.04 23.36 1.28
C ALA A 187 -18.62 23.58 -0.13
N ASP A 188 -19.39 24.66 -0.33
CA ASP A 188 -20.03 25.05 -1.60
C ASP A 188 -19.22 26.13 -2.38
N GLU A 189 -18.02 26.48 -1.91
CA GLU A 189 -17.14 27.45 -2.52
C GLU A 189 -15.95 26.74 -3.22
N HIS A 190 -15.54 27.24 -4.37
CA HIS A 190 -14.42 26.72 -5.13
C HIS A 190 -13.43 27.85 -5.43
N ALA A 191 -12.16 27.56 -5.44
CA ALA A 191 -11.14 28.49 -5.87
C ALA A 191 -10.09 27.79 -6.74
N CYS A 192 -9.46 28.56 -7.61
CA CYS A 192 -8.32 28.10 -8.38
C CYS A 192 -7.31 29.22 -8.55
N VAL A 193 -6.04 28.89 -8.33
CA VAL A 193 -4.89 29.68 -8.79
C VAL A 193 -4.20 28.89 -9.89
N GLN A 194 -4.08 29.48 -11.06
CA GLN A 194 -3.55 28.87 -12.27
C GLN A 194 -2.30 29.60 -12.72
N ILE A 195 -1.17 28.92 -12.76
CA ILE A 195 0.14 29.42 -13.21
C ILE A 195 0.47 28.73 -14.52
N LEU A 196 0.31 29.43 -15.63
CA LEU A 196 0.64 28.93 -16.95
C LEU A 196 2.08 29.29 -17.29
N ALA A 197 2.82 28.34 -17.83
CA ALA A 197 4.23 28.51 -18.13
C ALA A 197 4.63 27.83 -19.45
N ARG A 198 5.42 28.53 -20.27
CA ARG A 198 6.12 27.93 -21.43
C ARG A 198 7.53 28.48 -21.53
N PRO A 199 8.49 27.76 -22.12
CA PRO A 199 9.84 28.24 -22.35
C PRO A 199 9.80 29.54 -23.20
N ALA A 200 10.47 30.61 -22.73
CA ALA A 200 10.49 31.91 -23.39
C ALA A 200 11.19 31.85 -24.75
N ALA A 201 10.70 32.65 -25.68
CA ALA A 201 11.34 32.75 -26.99
C ALA A 201 12.76 33.33 -26.86
N PRO A 202 13.79 32.77 -27.57
CA PRO A 202 15.17 33.22 -27.46
C PRO A 202 15.37 34.73 -27.71
N ARG A 203 14.55 35.32 -28.59
CA ARG A 203 14.59 36.77 -28.88
C ARG A 203 14.19 37.62 -27.65
N ARG A 204 13.30 37.10 -26.79
CA ARG A 204 12.85 37.78 -25.56
C ARG A 204 13.93 37.75 -24.48
N ALA A 205 14.59 36.58 -24.32
CA ALA A 205 15.75 36.43 -23.44
C ALA A 205 16.91 37.36 -23.86
N LEU A 206 17.18 37.42 -25.17
CA LEU A 206 18.24 38.30 -25.72
C LEU A 206 17.94 39.77 -25.48
N ARG A 207 16.66 40.20 -25.57
CA ARG A 207 16.25 41.59 -25.26
C ARG A 207 16.51 41.93 -23.81
N ALA A 208 16.14 41.04 -22.87
CA ALA A 208 16.39 41.23 -21.43
C ALA A 208 17.91 41.43 -21.15
N ARG A 209 18.78 40.60 -21.72
CA ARG A 209 20.24 40.73 -21.60
C ARG A 209 20.76 42.03 -22.22
N ARG A 210 20.25 42.41 -23.38
CA ARG A 210 20.64 43.70 -24.05
C ARG A 210 20.21 44.89 -23.19
N THR A 211 19.10 44.82 -22.47
CA THR A 211 18.65 45.89 -21.58
C THR A 211 19.64 46.10 -20.43
N ALA A 212 20.16 45.00 -19.84
CA ALA A 212 21.21 45.13 -18.82
C ALA A 212 22.47 45.84 -19.33
N GLY A 213 22.91 45.52 -20.56
CA GLY A 213 24.02 46.27 -21.24
C GLY A 213 23.74 47.75 -21.40
N ARG A 214 22.54 48.10 -21.88
CA ARG A 214 22.12 49.52 -22.06
C ARG A 214 22.06 50.28 -20.74
N LEU A 215 21.49 49.69 -19.69
CA LEU A 215 21.47 50.29 -18.36
C LEU A 215 22.89 50.49 -17.82
N ARG A 216 23.81 49.55 -18.07
CA ARG A 216 25.21 49.70 -17.73
C ARG A 216 25.88 50.87 -18.47
N ASP A 217 25.48 51.12 -19.72
CA ASP A 217 25.99 52.21 -20.54
C ASP A 217 25.27 53.56 -20.28
N GLY A 218 24.44 53.65 -19.24
CA GLY A 218 23.70 54.88 -18.90
C GLY A 218 22.57 55.25 -19.87
N LYS A 219 22.17 54.30 -20.75
CA LYS A 219 21.09 54.52 -21.72
C LYS A 219 19.76 54.07 -21.12
N THR A 220 18.70 54.86 -21.36
CA THR A 220 17.34 54.46 -20.92
C THR A 220 16.94 53.09 -21.47
N ALA A 221 16.35 52.26 -20.62
CA ALA A 221 15.77 50.98 -21.03
C ALA A 221 14.67 51.27 -22.07
N LEU A 222 14.65 50.54 -23.19
CA LEU A 222 13.55 50.59 -24.11
C LEU A 222 12.28 50.16 -23.39
N PRO A 223 11.14 50.87 -23.49
CA PRO A 223 9.89 50.38 -22.92
C PRO A 223 9.59 49.00 -23.52
N ALA A 224 9.05 48.13 -22.69
CA ALA A 224 8.56 46.85 -23.17
C ALA A 224 7.51 47.13 -24.24
N ILE A 225 7.80 46.81 -25.51
CA ILE A 225 6.83 46.98 -26.58
C ILE A 225 5.75 45.94 -26.36
N ASN A 226 4.71 46.32 -25.63
CA ASN A 226 3.44 45.61 -25.65
C ASN A 226 2.93 45.75 -27.09
N PRO A 227 2.62 44.68 -27.84
CA PRO A 227 2.12 44.81 -29.24
C PRO A 227 0.81 45.56 -29.33
N ALA A 228 0.14 45.88 -28.23
CA ALA A 228 -0.98 46.84 -28.17
C ALA A 228 -0.54 48.30 -27.91
N ALA A 229 0.73 48.57 -27.59
CA ALA A 229 1.22 49.88 -27.26
C ALA A 229 1.18 50.89 -28.44
N PRO A 230 1.31 50.53 -29.74
CA PRO A 230 1.16 51.51 -30.80
C PRO A 230 -0.23 52.13 -30.86
N LEU A 231 -1.27 51.37 -30.47
CA LEU A 231 -2.64 51.87 -30.45
C LEU A 231 -2.89 52.77 -29.23
N LEU A 232 -2.32 52.46 -28.08
CA LEU A 232 -2.38 53.27 -26.88
C LEU A 232 -1.57 54.57 -27.02
N TRP A 233 -0.41 54.51 -27.69
CA TRP A 233 0.40 55.69 -27.98
C TRP A 233 -0.29 56.66 -28.98
N LEU A 234 -1.02 56.14 -29.97
CA LEU A 234 -1.84 56.91 -30.85
C LEU A 234 -3.00 57.62 -30.12
N VAL A 235 -3.59 56.95 -29.13
CA VAL A 235 -4.65 57.51 -28.28
C VAL A 235 -4.09 58.58 -27.31
N GLU A 236 -2.92 58.32 -26.72
CA GLU A 236 -2.22 59.27 -25.84
C GLU A 236 -1.68 60.53 -26.61
N ALA A 237 -1.31 60.39 -27.89
CA ALA A 237 -0.87 61.52 -28.71
C ALA A 237 -1.99 62.53 -29.05
N PHE A 238 -3.26 62.12 -28.87
CA PHE A 238 -4.44 62.97 -29.10
C PHE A 238 -5.10 63.50 -27.84
N LEU A 239 -4.58 63.15 -26.61
CA LEU A 239 -5.08 63.77 -25.36
C LEU A 239 -4.07 64.80 -24.82
N PRO A 240 -4.41 66.05 -24.73
CA PRO A 240 -3.51 67.07 -24.17
C PRO A 240 -3.52 66.98 -22.63
N GLY A 241 -2.35 66.77 -22.08
CA GLY A 241 -2.09 67.02 -20.66
C GLY A 241 -1.67 65.84 -19.80
N HIS A 242 -0.38 65.57 -19.87
CA HIS A 242 0.44 65.22 -18.74
C HIS A 242 1.92 65.20 -19.18
N THR A 243 2.61 66.30 -18.89
CA THR A 243 4.04 66.44 -19.06
C THR A 243 4.72 65.59 -17.99
N SER A 244 5.17 64.41 -18.33
CA SER A 244 6.17 63.69 -17.55
C SER A 244 7.51 64.42 -17.74
N SER A 245 7.98 65.13 -16.72
CA SER A 245 9.29 65.74 -16.69
C SER A 245 10.36 64.67 -16.85
N ALA A 246 10.87 64.53 -18.06
CA ALA A 246 12.09 63.82 -18.35
C ALA A 246 13.25 64.54 -17.67
N ARG A 247 13.67 64.08 -16.54
CA ARG A 247 14.90 64.51 -15.88
C ARG A 247 16.08 64.14 -16.79
N GLN A 248 16.67 65.18 -17.45
CA GLN A 248 17.94 65.02 -18.17
C GLN A 248 19.02 64.58 -17.19
N PRO A 249 19.81 63.53 -17.48
CA PRO A 249 20.95 63.15 -16.67
C PRO A 249 22.08 64.20 -16.90
N GLY A 250 22.44 64.90 -15.84
CA GLY A 250 23.68 65.68 -15.83
C GLY A 250 24.92 64.76 -15.91
N PRO A 251 26.05 65.28 -16.46
CA PRO A 251 27.28 64.51 -16.55
C PRO A 251 28.03 64.49 -15.21
N THR A 252 27.71 63.61 -14.33
CA THR A 252 28.49 63.33 -13.14
C THR A 252 28.82 61.89 -13.04
N GLY A 253 30.08 61.55 -13.15
CA GLY A 253 30.65 60.19 -13.22
C GLY A 253 30.59 59.37 -11.90
N ARG A 254 29.49 59.41 -11.17
CA ARG A 254 29.19 58.50 -10.09
C ARG A 254 28.06 57.55 -10.59
N ARG A 255 28.42 56.32 -10.90
CA ARG A 255 27.44 55.28 -11.16
C ARG A 255 26.51 55.16 -9.97
N ASP A 256 25.20 55.33 -10.24
CA ASP A 256 24.18 55.08 -9.21
C ASP A 256 24.26 53.65 -8.72
N PRO A 257 24.56 53.39 -7.45
CA PRO A 257 24.64 52.02 -6.86
C PRO A 257 23.34 51.26 -7.07
N GLY A 258 22.21 51.90 -7.29
CA GLY A 258 20.91 51.29 -7.63
C GLY A 258 20.93 50.63 -9.00
N VAL A 259 21.43 51.34 -10.03
CA VAL A 259 21.53 50.81 -11.39
C VAL A 259 22.48 49.62 -11.48
N GLU A 260 23.60 49.65 -10.77
CA GLU A 260 24.56 48.52 -10.75
C GLU A 260 23.96 47.26 -10.12
N ARG A 261 23.19 47.42 -9.05
CA ARG A 261 22.43 46.33 -8.43
C ARG A 261 21.34 45.80 -9.37
N ASP A 262 20.64 46.62 -10.13
CA ASP A 262 19.63 46.22 -11.10
C ASP A 262 20.26 45.45 -12.26
N VAL A 263 21.40 45.96 -12.80
CA VAL A 263 22.14 45.24 -13.85
C VAL A 263 22.56 43.85 -13.39
N ARG A 264 23.11 43.73 -12.18
CA ARG A 264 23.51 42.44 -11.61
C ARG A 264 22.30 41.51 -11.46
N ALA A 265 21.20 42.00 -10.92
CA ALA A 265 19.97 41.23 -10.74
C ALA A 265 19.35 40.75 -12.08
N ILE A 266 19.42 41.59 -13.15
CA ILE A 266 18.96 41.16 -14.48
C ILE A 266 19.89 40.10 -15.07
N LEU A 267 21.17 40.23 -14.92
CA LEU A 267 22.15 39.26 -15.43
C LEU A 267 21.96 37.90 -14.70
N ASP A 268 21.78 37.94 -13.39
CA ASP A 268 21.48 36.75 -12.59
C ASP A 268 20.19 36.07 -13.02
N LYS A 269 19.07 36.82 -13.14
CA LYS A 269 17.79 36.28 -13.66
C LYS A 269 17.96 35.65 -15.02
N THR A 270 18.74 36.26 -15.93
CA THR A 270 18.93 35.78 -17.30
C THR A 270 20.00 34.71 -17.46
N SER A 271 20.73 34.34 -16.40
CA SER A 271 21.64 33.22 -16.37
C SER A 271 20.90 31.88 -16.42
N HIS A 272 19.69 31.82 -15.86
CA HIS A 272 18.80 30.67 -15.87
C HIS A 272 17.94 30.57 -17.12
N PRO A 273 17.39 29.39 -17.46
CA PRO A 273 16.33 29.28 -18.46
C PRO A 273 15.14 30.20 -18.11
N LEU A 274 14.64 30.91 -19.11
CA LEU A 274 13.55 31.87 -18.93
C LEU A 274 12.21 31.28 -19.41
N TRP A 275 11.17 31.62 -18.68
CA TRP A 275 9.79 31.23 -18.95
C TRP A 275 8.90 32.42 -19.24
N GLU A 276 7.90 32.22 -20.08
CA GLU A 276 6.77 33.09 -20.22
C GLU A 276 5.64 32.60 -19.33
N THR A 277 5.30 33.40 -18.31
CA THR A 277 4.41 33.00 -17.21
C THR A 277 3.20 33.87 -17.13
N ALA A 278 2.03 33.32 -16.89
CA ALA A 278 0.81 34.04 -16.58
C ALA A 278 0.13 33.46 -15.36
N ILE A 279 -0.25 34.32 -14.41
CA ILE A 279 -0.90 33.89 -13.17
C ILE A 279 -2.32 34.41 -13.15
N ARG A 280 -3.28 33.53 -12.93
CA ARG A 280 -4.71 33.78 -12.84
C ARG A 280 -5.29 33.20 -11.60
N TYR A 281 -6.34 33.79 -11.08
CA TYR A 281 -7.07 33.25 -9.95
C TYR A 281 -8.57 33.54 -10.10
N ALA A 282 -9.39 32.63 -9.54
CA ALA A 282 -10.81 32.85 -9.41
C ALA A 282 -11.37 32.13 -8.19
N VAL A 283 -12.47 32.68 -7.66
CA VAL A 283 -13.24 32.12 -6.57
C VAL A 283 -14.71 32.10 -6.97
N GLY A 284 -15.37 30.98 -6.79
CA GLY A 284 -16.77 30.78 -7.16
C GLY A 284 -17.58 30.10 -6.07
N LYS A 285 -18.91 30.24 -6.17
CA LYS A 285 -19.87 29.60 -5.28
C LYS A 285 -20.98 28.90 -6.06
N ASP A 286 -21.27 27.64 -5.67
CA ASP A 286 -22.27 26.80 -6.34
C ASP A 286 -23.72 27.10 -5.93
N SER A 287 -23.96 27.78 -4.81
CA SER A 287 -25.31 28.01 -4.30
C SER A 287 -26.14 28.99 -5.11
N ARG A 288 -27.27 28.51 -5.64
CA ARG A 288 -28.33 29.31 -6.29
C ARG A 288 -29.35 29.90 -5.31
N ARG A 289 -29.20 29.70 -3.98
CA ARG A 289 -30.16 30.19 -2.99
C ARG A 289 -30.20 31.73 -3.01
N ALA A 290 -31.35 32.26 -3.39
CA ALA A 290 -31.65 33.68 -3.37
C ALA A 290 -31.59 34.23 -1.93
N GLY A 291 -30.96 35.37 -1.72
CA GLY A 291 -31.13 36.13 -0.50
C GLY A 291 -30.02 37.06 -0.06
N THR A 292 -28.77 36.80 -0.40
CA THR A 292 -27.65 37.71 -0.07
C THR A 292 -26.65 37.81 -1.20
N ASP A 293 -26.27 39.04 -1.60
CA ASP A 293 -25.17 39.22 -2.57
C ASP A 293 -23.86 38.66 -1.97
N GLN A 294 -23.44 37.48 -2.44
CA GLN A 294 -22.25 36.78 -1.97
C GLN A 294 -20.95 37.32 -2.58
N ARG A 295 -21.08 38.25 -3.59
CA ARG A 295 -19.92 38.81 -4.30
C ARG A 295 -18.92 39.54 -3.38
N PRO A 296 -19.33 40.28 -2.32
CA PRO A 296 -18.38 40.92 -1.42
C PRO A 296 -17.48 39.92 -0.70
N ARG A 297 -18.06 38.79 -0.22
CA ARG A 297 -17.29 37.72 0.43
C ARG A 297 -16.31 37.06 -0.55
N LEU A 298 -16.79 36.69 -1.75
CA LEU A 298 -15.94 36.09 -2.77
C LEU A 298 -14.82 37.00 -3.22
N ARG A 299 -15.10 38.34 -3.32
CA ARG A 299 -14.06 39.35 -3.58
C ARG A 299 -13.03 39.37 -2.44
N GLY A 300 -13.46 39.40 -1.19
CA GLY A 300 -12.56 39.37 -0.05
C GLY A 300 -11.60 38.13 -0.08
N ILE A 301 -12.11 36.93 -0.38
CA ILE A 301 -11.30 35.75 -0.54
C ILE A 301 -10.35 35.87 -1.76
N ALA A 302 -10.85 36.35 -2.89
CA ALA A 302 -10.07 36.57 -4.12
C ALA A 302 -8.93 37.58 -3.88
N ASP A 303 -9.20 38.65 -3.15
CA ASP A 303 -8.21 39.67 -2.78
C ASP A 303 -7.18 39.10 -1.78
N THR A 304 -7.59 38.26 -0.85
CA THR A 304 -6.68 37.53 0.08
C THR A 304 -5.75 36.59 -0.69
N ILE A 305 -6.30 35.83 -1.65
CA ILE A 305 -5.51 34.97 -2.55
C ILE A 305 -4.51 35.79 -3.35
N ALA A 306 -4.96 36.91 -3.94
CA ALA A 306 -4.07 37.78 -4.70
C ALA A 306 -2.98 38.41 -3.83
N SER A 307 -3.32 38.82 -2.61
CA SER A 307 -2.40 39.45 -1.65
C SER A 307 -1.37 38.47 -1.12
N SER A 308 -1.65 37.15 -1.09
CA SER A 308 -0.67 36.13 -0.67
C SER A 308 0.60 36.13 -1.54
N PHE A 309 0.51 36.61 -2.77
CA PHE A 309 1.66 36.77 -3.67
C PHE A 309 2.57 37.96 -3.32
N ALA A 310 2.21 38.78 -2.32
CA ALA A 310 3.07 39.86 -1.83
C ALA A 310 4.39 39.33 -1.23
N VAL A 311 4.44 38.09 -0.80
CA VAL A 311 5.68 37.42 -0.29
C VAL A 311 6.80 37.43 -1.34
N TYR A 312 6.46 37.39 -2.65
CA TYR A 312 7.41 37.42 -3.76
C TYR A 312 7.91 38.84 -4.11
N SER A 313 7.55 39.87 -3.32
CA SER A 313 7.95 41.23 -3.56
C SER A 313 9.43 41.43 -3.29
N GLY A 314 10.15 41.85 -4.31
CA GLY A 314 11.57 42.22 -4.33
C GLY A 314 11.81 43.44 -5.20
N ARG A 315 12.70 43.31 -6.18
CA ARG A 315 12.90 44.40 -7.17
C ARG A 315 11.71 44.58 -8.13
N ASN A 316 10.95 43.50 -8.28
CA ASN A 316 9.63 43.53 -8.90
C ASN A 316 8.60 43.02 -7.88
N ARG A 317 7.35 43.30 -8.11
CA ARG A 317 6.23 42.82 -7.32
C ARG A 317 5.05 42.48 -8.21
N LEU A 318 4.22 41.55 -7.75
CA LEU A 318 2.99 41.18 -8.43
C LEU A 318 1.84 42.03 -7.88
N THR A 319 1.06 42.61 -8.77
CA THR A 319 -0.18 43.37 -8.47
C THR A 319 -1.36 42.66 -9.12
N HIS A 320 -2.50 42.69 -8.46
CA HIS A 320 -3.71 42.11 -9.01
C HIS A 320 -4.51 43.11 -9.88
N ARG A 321 -5.09 42.59 -10.97
CA ARG A 321 -6.13 43.24 -11.76
C ARG A 321 -7.42 42.44 -11.61
N ALA A 322 -8.38 43.02 -10.91
CA ALA A 322 -9.60 42.34 -10.46
C ALA A 322 -10.66 42.08 -11.56
N ARG A 323 -10.40 42.43 -12.81
CA ARG A 323 -11.37 42.25 -13.91
C ARG A 323 -10.89 41.15 -14.86
N MET A 324 -11.55 40.01 -14.79
CA MET A 324 -11.43 38.92 -15.75
C MET A 324 -12.85 38.59 -16.26
N PRO A 325 -13.16 38.82 -17.54
CA PRO A 325 -14.45 38.45 -18.10
C PRO A 325 -14.56 36.92 -18.14
N SER A 326 -15.70 36.36 -17.72
CA SER A 326 -15.99 34.94 -17.71
C SER A 326 -14.88 34.08 -17.06
N PRO A 327 -14.58 34.27 -15.75
CA PRO A 327 -13.40 33.67 -15.13
C PRO A 327 -13.36 32.14 -15.28
N THR A 328 -14.51 31.43 -15.14
CA THR A 328 -14.61 29.97 -15.31
C THR A 328 -14.19 29.55 -16.73
N ALA A 329 -14.67 30.19 -17.76
CA ALA A 329 -14.31 29.88 -19.15
C ALA A 329 -12.81 30.14 -19.43
N VAL A 330 -12.25 31.25 -18.88
CA VAL A 330 -10.83 31.58 -19.03
C VAL A 330 -9.92 30.55 -18.35
N LEU A 331 -10.28 30.13 -17.14
CA LEU A 331 -9.52 29.06 -16.44
C LEU A 331 -9.69 27.71 -17.13
N ALA A 332 -10.89 27.35 -17.56
CA ALA A 332 -11.17 26.08 -18.23
C ALA A 332 -10.41 25.94 -19.56
N ARG A 333 -10.31 27.04 -20.33
CA ARG A 333 -9.54 27.03 -21.58
C ARG A 333 -8.05 26.82 -21.37
N ARG A 334 -7.50 27.14 -20.21
CA ARG A 334 -6.06 27.01 -19.91
C ARG A 334 -5.12 27.59 -20.97
N ARG A 335 -5.58 28.59 -21.75
CA ARG A 335 -4.82 29.20 -22.84
C ARG A 335 -3.82 30.22 -22.30
N LEU A 336 -2.53 30.03 -22.59
CA LEU A 336 -1.51 31.04 -22.32
C LEU A 336 -1.54 32.08 -23.44
N GLY A 337 -2.02 33.32 -23.12
CA GLY A 337 -1.94 34.49 -23.99
C GLY A 337 -0.59 35.18 -23.86
N ALA A 338 -0.61 36.45 -23.52
CA ALA A 338 0.59 37.20 -23.17
C ALA A 338 0.97 36.91 -21.70
N GLY A 339 2.20 36.52 -21.49
CA GLY A 339 2.80 36.32 -20.16
C GLY A 339 3.97 37.26 -19.91
N PHE A 340 4.45 37.33 -18.66
CA PHE A 340 5.68 38.03 -18.28
C PHE A 340 6.83 37.07 -18.12
N LEU A 341 8.08 37.60 -18.14
CA LEU A 341 9.27 36.77 -17.99
C LEU A 341 9.53 36.40 -16.52
N THR A 342 9.71 35.12 -16.28
CA THR A 342 10.25 34.54 -15.04
C THR A 342 11.47 33.67 -15.33
N SER A 343 12.42 33.59 -14.40
CA SER A 343 13.48 32.62 -14.41
C SER A 343 12.99 31.28 -13.84
N THR A 344 13.73 30.18 -14.08
CA THR A 344 13.40 28.87 -13.47
C THR A 344 13.30 28.94 -11.95
N PRO A 345 14.21 29.59 -11.18
CA PRO A 345 14.06 29.75 -9.73
C PRO A 345 12.80 30.54 -9.32
N GLU A 346 12.45 31.61 -10.06
CA GLU A 346 11.22 32.38 -9.77
C GLU A 346 9.98 31.53 -10.01
N LEU A 347 9.94 30.76 -11.12
CA LEU A 347 8.83 29.87 -11.42
C LEU A 347 8.73 28.73 -10.39
N ALA A 348 9.87 28.20 -9.96
CA ALA A 348 9.95 27.19 -8.91
C ALA A 348 9.41 27.68 -7.56
N ALA A 349 9.67 28.95 -7.21
CA ALA A 349 9.11 29.53 -6.00
C ALA A 349 7.58 29.75 -6.10
N LEU A 350 7.06 30.10 -7.31
CA LEU A 350 5.63 30.32 -7.54
C LEU A 350 4.81 29.03 -7.67
N ALA A 351 5.40 28.01 -8.28
CA ALA A 351 4.74 26.76 -8.65
C ALA A 351 5.53 25.55 -8.12
N ALA A 352 5.28 25.24 -6.87
CA ALA A 352 5.93 24.20 -6.07
C ALA A 352 4.91 23.38 -5.27
N LEU A 353 5.35 22.30 -4.66
CA LEU A 353 4.62 21.61 -3.61
C LEU A 353 4.84 22.30 -2.26
N PRO A 354 3.83 22.34 -1.37
CA PRO A 354 3.98 22.94 -0.05
C PRO A 354 4.92 22.12 0.82
N GLN A 355 5.81 22.84 1.52
CA GLN A 355 6.81 22.24 2.43
C GLN A 355 6.22 21.90 3.80
N ASP A 356 5.23 22.69 4.26
CA ASP A 356 4.59 22.46 5.56
C ASP A 356 3.90 21.10 5.61
N LEU A 357 4.11 20.32 6.68
CA LEU A 357 3.51 19.00 6.88
C LEU A 357 2.00 19.09 7.05
N ALA A 358 1.50 20.05 7.82
CA ALA A 358 0.09 20.23 8.13
C ALA A 358 -0.57 21.23 7.17
N VAL A 359 -0.90 20.79 5.96
CA VAL A 359 -1.63 21.60 4.96
C VAL A 359 -3.11 21.20 4.99
N PRO A 360 -4.01 22.10 5.39
CA PRO A 360 -5.45 21.79 5.45
C PRO A 360 -6.00 21.33 4.10
N GLY A 361 -6.65 20.16 4.09
CA GLY A 361 -7.35 19.63 2.91
C GLY A 361 -6.46 19.07 1.80
N LEU A 362 -5.16 18.98 1.99
CA LEU A 362 -4.23 18.39 1.04
C LEU A 362 -3.95 16.94 1.42
N ASP A 363 -4.34 16.03 0.54
CA ASP A 363 -3.97 14.62 0.65
C ASP A 363 -2.51 14.45 0.23
N ARG A 364 -1.69 13.91 1.11
CA ARG A 364 -0.29 13.55 0.78
C ARG A 364 -0.20 12.16 0.20
N ALA A 365 0.88 11.88 -0.52
CA ALA A 365 1.23 10.53 -0.91
C ALA A 365 1.36 9.67 0.35
N ARG A 366 0.85 8.44 0.28
CA ARG A 366 0.91 7.52 1.41
C ARG A 366 2.32 6.97 1.55
N ALA A 367 2.56 5.73 1.12
CA ALA A 367 3.91 5.16 1.11
C ALA A 367 4.67 5.52 -0.18
N LYS A 368 6.00 5.55 -0.11
CA LYS A 368 6.85 5.67 -1.30
C LYS A 368 6.69 4.44 -2.19
N SER A 369 6.62 4.64 -3.51
CA SER A 369 6.65 3.53 -4.47
C SER A 369 8.08 3.26 -4.89
N MET A 370 8.58 2.05 -4.61
CA MET A 370 9.94 1.61 -4.90
C MET A 370 9.95 0.54 -6.01
N PRO A 371 10.83 0.63 -7.00
CA PRO A 371 10.89 -0.33 -8.10
C PRO A 371 11.38 -1.70 -7.63
N ALA A 372 10.81 -2.77 -8.18
CA ALA A 372 11.31 -4.12 -7.94
C ALA A 372 12.70 -4.31 -8.58
N PRO A 373 13.66 -4.89 -7.85
CA PRO A 373 15.00 -5.19 -8.38
C PRO A 373 14.92 -6.14 -9.57
N VAL A 374 15.80 -5.95 -10.56
CA VAL A 374 15.84 -6.76 -11.81
C VAL A 374 16.04 -8.26 -11.55
N ALA A 375 16.69 -8.63 -10.44
CA ALA A 375 16.89 -10.02 -10.05
C ALA A 375 15.61 -10.73 -9.59
N VAL A 376 14.54 -9.99 -9.26
CA VAL A 376 13.27 -10.59 -8.84
C VAL A 376 12.58 -11.21 -10.06
N ALA A 377 12.16 -12.48 -9.93
CA ALA A 377 11.46 -13.18 -10.99
C ALA A 377 10.13 -12.51 -11.33
N THR A 378 9.81 -12.44 -12.63
CA THR A 378 8.56 -11.80 -13.11
C THR A 378 7.41 -12.80 -13.32
N GLY A 379 7.68 -14.11 -13.17
CA GLY A 379 6.72 -15.21 -13.35
C GLY A 379 7.33 -16.38 -14.11
N GLY A 380 6.48 -17.34 -14.48
CA GLY A 380 6.88 -18.52 -15.26
C GLY A 380 6.85 -19.83 -14.46
N ARG A 381 7.21 -20.94 -15.13
CA ARG A 381 7.30 -22.27 -14.48
C ARG A 381 8.35 -22.25 -13.38
N GLY A 382 8.05 -22.85 -12.24
CA GLY A 382 8.97 -22.91 -11.11
C GLY A 382 9.00 -21.63 -10.25
N THR A 383 8.02 -20.75 -10.42
CA THR A 383 7.83 -19.57 -9.57
C THR A 383 6.48 -19.59 -8.86
N LYS A 384 6.34 -18.77 -7.83
CA LYS A 384 5.10 -18.47 -7.11
C LYS A 384 4.74 -17.01 -7.39
N ALA A 385 3.63 -16.76 -8.05
CA ALA A 385 3.16 -15.42 -8.34
C ALA A 385 2.74 -14.72 -7.05
N LEU A 386 3.22 -13.48 -6.82
CA LEU A 386 2.87 -12.70 -5.64
C LEU A 386 2.04 -11.47 -6.00
N GLY A 387 2.40 -10.75 -7.05
CA GLY A 387 1.74 -9.52 -7.42
C GLY A 387 2.35 -8.84 -8.65
N THR A 388 2.16 -7.52 -8.70
CA THR A 388 2.70 -6.64 -9.74
C THR A 388 3.49 -5.51 -9.08
N ALA A 389 4.68 -5.21 -9.58
CA ALA A 389 5.48 -4.08 -9.11
C ALA A 389 4.72 -2.76 -9.32
N GLU A 390 4.69 -1.88 -8.34
CA GLU A 390 4.04 -0.57 -8.49
C GLU A 390 4.76 0.32 -9.51
N VAL A 391 6.09 0.24 -9.54
CA VAL A 391 6.92 0.96 -10.50
C VAL A 391 7.30 0.03 -11.62
N GLY A 392 6.99 0.39 -12.86
CA GLY A 392 7.28 -0.42 -14.04
C GLY A 392 6.20 -1.44 -14.42
N VAL A 393 5.22 -1.70 -13.55
CA VAL A 393 4.01 -2.52 -13.82
C VAL A 393 4.33 -3.86 -14.48
N HIS A 394 5.26 -4.62 -13.89
CA HIS A 394 5.61 -5.99 -14.31
C HIS A 394 5.32 -6.99 -13.21
N GLY A 395 5.17 -8.26 -13.55
CA GLY A 395 4.91 -9.32 -12.57
C GLY A 395 6.01 -9.42 -11.52
N VAL A 396 5.63 -9.79 -10.30
CA VAL A 396 6.53 -10.12 -9.19
C VAL A 396 6.24 -11.54 -8.74
N ALA A 397 7.25 -12.38 -8.74
CA ALA A 397 7.15 -13.77 -8.35
C ALA A 397 8.37 -14.21 -7.53
N LEU A 398 8.18 -15.23 -6.71
CA LEU A 398 9.22 -15.85 -5.91
C LEU A 398 9.60 -17.19 -6.53
N ALA A 399 10.87 -17.38 -6.86
CA ALA A 399 11.36 -18.65 -7.39
C ALA A 399 11.19 -19.75 -6.32
N VAL A 400 10.77 -20.96 -6.72
CA VAL A 400 10.53 -22.08 -5.77
C VAL A 400 11.77 -22.42 -4.95
N PRO A 401 13.01 -22.44 -5.48
CA PRO A 401 14.21 -22.63 -4.66
C PRO A 401 14.42 -21.53 -3.62
N ASP A 402 14.09 -20.27 -3.96
CA ASP A 402 14.21 -19.13 -3.05
C ASP A 402 13.06 -19.06 -2.03
N ALA A 403 11.90 -19.65 -2.33
CA ALA A 403 10.80 -19.81 -1.36
C ALA A 403 11.20 -20.69 -0.16
N ARG A 404 12.17 -21.58 -0.31
CA ARG A 404 12.73 -22.39 0.78
C ARG A 404 13.39 -21.56 1.90
N TYR A 405 13.68 -20.27 1.66
CA TYR A 405 14.11 -19.31 2.68
C TYR A 405 12.95 -18.74 3.49
N HIS A 406 11.80 -19.39 3.43
CA HIS A 406 10.57 -19.05 4.16
C HIS A 406 10.04 -17.66 3.83
N LEU A 407 8.77 -17.41 4.13
CA LEU A 407 8.09 -16.15 3.88
C LEU A 407 7.41 -15.66 5.17
N HIS A 408 7.67 -14.42 5.54
CA HIS A 408 7.06 -13.75 6.67
C HIS A 408 6.08 -12.70 6.16
N VAL A 409 4.79 -12.86 6.47
CA VAL A 409 3.69 -12.00 6.03
C VAL A 409 3.06 -11.32 7.22
N ILE A 410 3.08 -10.00 7.24
CA ILE A 410 2.53 -9.19 8.34
C ILE A 410 1.62 -8.12 7.78
N GLY A 411 0.60 -7.74 8.53
CA GLY A 411 -0.25 -6.59 8.23
C GLY A 411 -1.56 -6.60 9.01
N SER A 412 -2.19 -5.47 9.12
CA SER A 412 -3.47 -5.28 9.79
C SER A 412 -4.62 -6.06 9.11
N THR A 413 -5.73 -6.19 9.81
CA THR A 413 -6.96 -6.79 9.27
C THR A 413 -7.44 -6.01 8.04
N GLY A 414 -7.85 -6.71 6.98
CA GLY A 414 -8.33 -6.10 5.74
C GLY A 414 -7.25 -5.57 4.81
N SER A 415 -5.96 -5.69 5.15
CA SER A 415 -4.85 -5.21 4.31
C SER A 415 -4.61 -6.04 3.04
N GLY A 416 -5.10 -7.30 2.96
CA GLY A 416 -4.94 -8.18 1.81
C GLY A 416 -4.13 -9.45 2.06
N LYS A 417 -3.69 -9.73 3.30
CA LYS A 417 -2.92 -10.94 3.66
C LYS A 417 -3.59 -12.24 3.20
N THR A 418 -4.83 -12.46 3.62
CA THR A 418 -5.57 -13.70 3.30
C THR A 418 -5.69 -13.90 1.79
N THR A 419 -5.92 -12.85 1.01
CA THR A 419 -5.96 -12.91 -0.46
C THR A 419 -4.64 -13.41 -1.04
N LEU A 420 -3.50 -12.89 -0.54
CA LEU A 420 -2.17 -13.35 -0.95
C LEU A 420 -1.98 -14.84 -0.62
N LEU A 421 -2.32 -15.27 0.60
CA LEU A 421 -2.15 -16.65 1.04
C LEU A 421 -3.05 -17.63 0.25
N VAL A 422 -4.31 -17.25 0.00
CA VAL A 422 -5.25 -18.03 -0.83
C VAL A 422 -4.70 -18.21 -2.25
N ASN A 423 -4.25 -17.13 -2.88
CA ASN A 423 -3.69 -17.19 -4.23
C ASN A 423 -2.45 -18.09 -4.28
N MET A 424 -1.54 -17.99 -3.29
CA MET A 424 -0.35 -18.83 -3.19
C MET A 424 -0.71 -20.31 -3.01
N ALA A 425 -1.69 -20.61 -2.13
CA ALA A 425 -2.15 -21.99 -1.89
C ALA A 425 -2.78 -22.60 -3.14
N VAL A 426 -3.69 -21.86 -3.81
CA VAL A 426 -4.34 -22.33 -5.04
C VAL A 426 -3.31 -22.58 -6.15
N ASP A 427 -2.29 -21.71 -6.29
CA ASP A 427 -1.22 -21.90 -7.27
C ASP A 427 -0.36 -23.12 -6.96
N ASP A 428 0.03 -23.33 -5.70
CA ASP A 428 0.83 -24.48 -5.29
C ASP A 428 0.06 -25.79 -5.49
N ILE A 429 -1.21 -25.85 -5.06
CA ILE A 429 -2.05 -27.01 -5.21
C ILE A 429 -2.28 -27.34 -6.70
N THR A 430 -2.63 -26.35 -7.50
CA THR A 430 -2.87 -26.54 -8.95
C THR A 430 -1.60 -26.99 -9.67
N ALA A 431 -0.45 -26.44 -9.29
CA ALA A 431 0.85 -26.83 -9.85
C ALA A 431 1.36 -28.22 -9.36
N GLY A 432 0.65 -28.90 -8.47
CA GLY A 432 1.05 -30.21 -7.93
C GLY A 432 2.25 -30.14 -6.97
N ARG A 433 2.42 -29.02 -6.29
CA ARG A 433 3.38 -28.87 -5.20
C ARG A 433 2.74 -29.34 -3.88
N GLY A 434 3.50 -30.00 -3.01
CA GLY A 434 3.02 -30.36 -1.69
C GLY A 434 2.56 -29.12 -0.93
N THR A 435 1.33 -29.12 -0.40
CA THR A 435 0.78 -27.91 0.25
C THR A 435 0.03 -28.29 1.52
N VAL A 436 0.38 -27.68 2.63
CA VAL A 436 -0.38 -27.77 3.89
C VAL A 436 -0.82 -26.37 4.27
N VAL A 437 -2.11 -26.20 4.58
CA VAL A 437 -2.69 -24.93 5.03
C VAL A 437 -3.33 -25.14 6.40
N ILE A 438 -2.93 -24.36 7.40
CA ILE A 438 -3.51 -24.37 8.75
C ILE A 438 -4.24 -23.04 8.98
N ASP A 439 -5.56 -23.11 9.14
CA ASP A 439 -6.46 -21.96 9.25
C ASP A 439 -7.30 -22.03 10.54
N PRO A 440 -6.97 -21.21 11.56
CA PRO A 440 -7.71 -21.16 12.82
C PRO A 440 -8.99 -20.31 12.76
N HIS A 441 -9.23 -19.57 11.68
CA HIS A 441 -10.46 -18.83 11.44
C HIS A 441 -11.44 -19.63 10.59
N GLY A 442 -10.96 -20.33 9.59
CA GLY A 442 -11.72 -21.22 8.74
C GLY A 442 -12.12 -20.64 7.39
N ASP A 443 -12.10 -19.33 7.24
CA ASP A 443 -12.54 -18.62 6.02
C ASP A 443 -11.56 -18.80 4.86
N MET A 444 -10.25 -18.84 5.15
CA MET A 444 -9.20 -19.02 4.14
C MET A 444 -9.31 -20.38 3.45
N VAL A 445 -9.57 -21.45 4.20
CA VAL A 445 -9.76 -22.79 3.62
C VAL A 445 -11.01 -22.85 2.74
N LEU A 446 -12.11 -22.20 3.14
CA LEU A 446 -13.33 -22.13 2.30
C LEU A 446 -13.03 -21.39 1.01
N ASP A 447 -12.35 -20.26 1.11
CA ASP A 447 -11.94 -19.45 -0.04
C ASP A 447 -11.02 -20.21 -1.01
N ILE A 448 -10.12 -21.05 -0.50
CA ILE A 448 -9.27 -21.93 -1.32
C ILE A 448 -10.14 -22.97 -2.06
N LEU A 449 -11.02 -23.66 -1.34
CA LEU A 449 -11.89 -24.69 -1.92
C LEU A 449 -12.77 -24.15 -3.04
N ASP A 450 -13.31 -22.94 -2.89
CA ASP A 450 -14.17 -22.32 -3.91
C ASP A 450 -13.42 -21.97 -5.20
N ARG A 451 -12.07 -21.88 -5.15
CA ARG A 451 -11.21 -21.50 -6.27
C ARG A 451 -10.41 -22.66 -6.86
N LEU A 452 -10.48 -23.83 -6.25
CA LEU A 452 -9.82 -25.02 -6.78
C LEU A 452 -10.69 -25.72 -7.84
N PRO A 453 -10.09 -26.24 -8.93
CA PRO A 453 -10.78 -27.09 -9.88
C PRO A 453 -10.97 -28.51 -9.33
N ALA A 454 -12.03 -29.22 -9.71
CA ALA A 454 -12.30 -30.59 -9.28
C ALA A 454 -11.17 -31.58 -9.65
N SER A 455 -10.35 -31.26 -10.64
CA SER A 455 -9.21 -32.09 -11.07
C SER A 455 -8.13 -32.29 -10.01
N VAL A 456 -8.15 -31.55 -8.90
CA VAL A 456 -7.19 -31.74 -7.79
C VAL A 456 -7.76 -32.58 -6.63
N ALA A 457 -9.03 -32.95 -6.69
CA ALA A 457 -9.77 -33.55 -5.57
C ALA A 457 -9.19 -34.88 -5.09
N ASP A 458 -8.64 -35.71 -5.97
CA ASP A 458 -8.04 -37.02 -5.70
C ASP A 458 -6.79 -36.96 -4.81
N ARG A 459 -6.12 -35.83 -4.77
CA ARG A 459 -4.89 -35.60 -3.96
C ARG A 459 -5.08 -34.60 -2.83
N LEU A 460 -6.35 -34.24 -2.54
CA LEU A 460 -6.71 -33.27 -1.53
C LEU A 460 -7.24 -33.97 -0.27
N VAL A 461 -6.68 -33.63 0.89
CA VAL A 461 -7.16 -34.06 2.19
C VAL A 461 -7.78 -32.85 2.90
N ILE A 462 -9.04 -32.95 3.32
CA ILE A 462 -9.79 -31.85 3.96
C ILE A 462 -10.08 -32.20 5.42
N PHE A 463 -9.31 -31.61 6.35
CA PHE A 463 -9.48 -31.73 7.78
C PHE A 463 -10.36 -30.60 8.29
N ASP A 464 -11.68 -30.84 8.30
CA ASP A 464 -12.70 -29.82 8.54
C ASP A 464 -13.82 -30.40 9.41
N PRO A 465 -14.29 -29.71 10.48
CA PRO A 465 -15.43 -30.14 11.30
C PRO A 465 -16.72 -30.39 10.51
N ASP A 466 -16.93 -29.64 9.45
CA ASP A 466 -18.13 -29.72 8.58
C ASP A 466 -18.00 -30.79 7.50
N GLN A 467 -16.87 -31.51 7.41
CA GLN A 467 -16.69 -32.64 6.48
C GLN A 467 -17.48 -33.86 7.00
N PRO A 468 -18.37 -34.48 6.17
CA PRO A 468 -19.17 -35.62 6.60
C PRO A 468 -18.33 -36.79 7.10
N ASN A 469 -17.26 -37.12 6.39
CA ASN A 469 -16.27 -38.14 6.77
C ASN A 469 -14.88 -37.49 6.85
N PRO A 470 -14.51 -36.86 8.00
CA PRO A 470 -13.23 -36.20 8.12
C PRO A 470 -12.08 -37.21 8.16
N PRO A 471 -10.88 -36.84 7.66
CA PRO A 471 -9.70 -37.70 7.78
C PRO A 471 -9.32 -37.94 9.22
N THR A 472 -8.68 -39.07 9.50
CA THR A 472 -8.26 -39.45 10.83
C THR A 472 -6.77 -39.23 11.02
N ILE A 473 -6.41 -38.79 12.22
CA ILE A 473 -5.03 -38.53 12.64
C ILE A 473 -4.81 -39.23 13.96
N ASN A 474 -3.77 -40.08 14.05
CA ASN A 474 -3.33 -40.59 15.33
C ASN A 474 -2.07 -39.86 15.80
N PRO A 475 -2.15 -39.04 16.86
CA PRO A 475 -1.00 -38.29 17.38
C PRO A 475 0.10 -39.19 17.98
N LEU A 476 -0.22 -40.46 18.30
CA LEU A 476 0.74 -41.45 18.78
C LEU A 476 1.40 -42.23 17.62
N ALA A 477 1.05 -41.99 16.37
CA ALA A 477 1.70 -42.63 15.23
C ALA A 477 3.01 -41.93 14.87
N GLY A 478 4.08 -42.67 14.76
CA GLY A 478 5.40 -42.20 14.32
C GLY A 478 6.46 -43.28 14.44
N ASP A 479 7.58 -43.13 13.72
CA ASP A 479 8.69 -44.10 13.71
C ASP A 479 9.56 -44.03 14.97
N ASP A 480 9.56 -42.89 15.67
CA ASP A 480 10.33 -42.61 16.87
C ASP A 480 9.39 -42.33 18.06
N PRO A 481 9.19 -43.30 18.95
CA PRO A 481 8.30 -43.18 20.11
C PRO A 481 8.66 -42.02 21.05
N ASP A 482 9.96 -41.81 21.29
CA ASP A 482 10.40 -40.75 22.21
C ASP A 482 10.08 -39.36 21.66
N LEU A 483 10.34 -39.14 20.38
CA LEU A 483 10.00 -37.88 19.70
C LEU A 483 8.49 -37.63 19.67
N VAL A 484 7.69 -38.69 19.44
CA VAL A 484 6.21 -38.60 19.44
C VAL A 484 5.72 -38.16 20.82
N VAL A 485 6.24 -38.76 21.88
CA VAL A 485 5.83 -38.46 23.26
C VAL A 485 6.31 -37.05 23.67
N ASP A 486 7.55 -36.69 23.37
CA ASP A 486 8.10 -35.38 23.67
C ASP A 486 7.27 -34.26 23.01
N ASN A 487 6.92 -34.43 21.74
CA ASN A 487 6.06 -33.46 21.03
C ASN A 487 4.68 -33.38 21.71
N LEU A 488 4.05 -34.49 21.99
CA LEU A 488 2.71 -34.52 22.57
C LEU A 488 2.68 -33.87 23.96
N VAL A 489 3.60 -34.26 24.85
CA VAL A 489 3.70 -33.76 26.22
C VAL A 489 3.98 -32.24 26.20
N SER A 490 4.89 -31.80 25.34
CA SER A 490 5.19 -30.34 25.16
C SER A 490 4.01 -29.54 24.63
N ILE A 491 3.25 -30.07 23.66
CA ILE A 491 2.05 -29.44 23.15
C ILE A 491 1.03 -29.21 24.28
N PHE A 492 0.73 -30.26 25.06
CA PHE A 492 -0.17 -30.15 26.21
C PHE A 492 0.39 -29.21 27.28
N GLY A 493 1.67 -29.35 27.61
CA GLY A 493 2.35 -28.48 28.59
C GLY A 493 2.30 -27.00 28.24
N ASN A 494 2.54 -26.65 27.00
CA ASN A 494 2.54 -25.26 26.54
C ASN A 494 1.12 -24.68 26.44
N ILE A 495 0.13 -25.43 25.95
CA ILE A 495 -1.25 -24.98 25.86
C ILE A 495 -1.86 -24.75 27.25
N PHE A 496 -1.56 -25.65 28.18
CA PHE A 496 -2.09 -25.58 29.56
C PHE A 496 -1.06 -25.05 30.57
N ALA A 497 -0.07 -24.28 30.15
CA ALA A 497 1.10 -23.86 30.94
C ALA A 497 0.77 -23.31 32.35
N LYS A 498 -0.32 -22.60 32.53
CA LYS A 498 -0.76 -22.05 33.84
C LYS A 498 -1.15 -23.13 34.84
N ALA A 499 -1.49 -24.33 34.37
CA ALA A 499 -2.00 -25.42 35.20
C ALA A 499 -1.26 -26.75 34.95
N TRP A 500 -0.19 -26.73 34.16
CA TRP A 500 0.66 -27.89 33.86
C TRP A 500 1.88 -27.90 34.77
N GLY A 501 2.16 -29.02 35.40
CA GLY A 501 3.30 -29.16 36.30
C GLY A 501 4.06 -30.47 36.08
N PRO A 502 5.24 -30.63 36.69
CA PRO A 502 6.13 -31.80 36.49
C PRO A 502 5.44 -33.17 36.68
N ARG A 503 4.48 -33.22 37.58
CA ARG A 503 3.71 -34.48 37.79
C ARG A 503 2.78 -34.80 36.63
N MET A 504 2.18 -33.79 36.03
CA MET A 504 1.30 -33.99 34.84
C MET A 504 2.14 -34.44 33.65
N ASP A 505 3.32 -33.82 33.49
CA ASP A 505 4.29 -34.18 32.47
C ASP A 505 4.70 -35.64 32.58
N ASP A 506 5.11 -36.06 33.77
CA ASP A 506 5.55 -37.44 34.07
C ASP A 506 4.43 -38.48 33.82
N VAL A 507 3.23 -38.23 34.37
CA VAL A 507 2.07 -39.12 34.15
C VAL A 507 1.71 -39.24 32.67
N MET A 508 1.70 -38.14 31.93
CA MET A 508 1.36 -38.15 30.51
C MET A 508 2.43 -38.88 29.69
N ARG A 509 3.69 -38.60 29.97
CA ARG A 509 4.85 -39.25 29.35
C ARG A 509 4.83 -40.74 29.52
N VAL A 510 4.74 -41.20 30.78
CA VAL A 510 4.69 -42.64 31.10
C VAL A 510 3.48 -43.33 30.48
N ALA A 511 2.30 -42.72 30.55
CA ALA A 511 1.09 -43.24 29.90
C ALA A 511 1.26 -43.43 28.40
N CYS A 512 1.82 -42.43 27.70
CA CYS A 512 2.06 -42.51 26.26
C CYS A 512 3.12 -43.55 25.91
N LEU A 513 4.26 -43.59 26.60
CA LEU A 513 5.32 -44.60 26.38
C LEU A 513 4.83 -46.04 26.64
N THR A 514 4.00 -46.24 27.67
CA THR A 514 3.40 -47.54 27.95
C THR A 514 2.47 -47.97 26.81
N LEU A 515 1.59 -47.06 26.34
CA LEU A 515 0.70 -47.35 25.22
C LEU A 515 1.45 -47.68 23.94
N LEU A 516 2.52 -46.95 23.63
CA LEU A 516 3.31 -47.16 22.41
C LEU A 516 4.04 -48.50 22.33
N ARG A 517 4.11 -49.28 23.45
CA ARG A 517 4.56 -50.66 23.43
C ARG A 517 3.55 -51.61 22.77
N HIS A 518 2.30 -51.18 22.61
CA HIS A 518 1.22 -51.96 22.05
C HIS A 518 0.78 -51.44 20.69
N ALA A 519 0.33 -52.33 19.82
CA ALA A 519 -0.23 -51.96 18.53
C ALA A 519 -1.65 -51.40 18.69
N ASN A 520 -2.03 -50.57 17.73
CA ASN A 520 -3.38 -49.99 17.61
C ASN A 520 -3.85 -49.11 18.78
N VAL A 521 -2.95 -48.39 19.40
CA VAL A 521 -3.25 -47.48 20.50
C VAL A 521 -3.57 -46.06 20.00
N THR A 522 -4.37 -45.33 20.78
CA THR A 522 -4.75 -43.96 20.54
C THR A 522 -4.75 -43.16 21.83
N LEU A 523 -4.87 -41.83 21.77
CA LEU A 523 -4.99 -40.98 22.96
C LEU A 523 -6.20 -41.34 23.84
N GLN A 524 -7.25 -41.94 23.27
CA GLN A 524 -8.44 -42.37 24.00
C GLN A 524 -8.16 -43.52 25.00
N HIS A 525 -7.04 -44.21 24.90
CA HIS A 525 -6.63 -45.24 25.82
C HIS A 525 -5.94 -44.70 27.09
N ILE A 526 -5.54 -43.42 27.13
CA ILE A 526 -4.90 -42.84 28.33
C ILE A 526 -5.86 -42.82 29.53
N PRO A 527 -7.13 -42.32 29.42
CA PRO A 527 -8.06 -42.33 30.54
C PRO A 527 -8.33 -43.75 31.10
N PRO A 528 -8.63 -44.80 30.31
CA PRO A 528 -8.77 -46.16 30.86
C PRO A 528 -7.47 -46.72 31.45
N LEU A 529 -6.28 -46.41 30.87
CA LEU A 529 -4.99 -46.82 31.46
C LEU A 529 -4.79 -46.25 32.87
N LEU A 530 -5.19 -45.00 33.08
CA LEU A 530 -5.08 -44.36 34.40
C LEU A 530 -6.16 -44.78 35.39
N ASN A 531 -7.40 -45.04 34.94
CA ASN A 531 -8.54 -45.28 35.82
C ASN A 531 -8.81 -46.78 36.10
N SER A 532 -8.58 -47.69 35.12
CA SER A 532 -8.92 -49.11 35.24
C SER A 532 -7.68 -49.93 35.58
N ALA A 533 -7.69 -50.58 36.75
CA ALA A 533 -6.60 -51.45 37.15
C ALA A 533 -6.46 -52.67 36.21
N GLN A 534 -7.60 -53.22 35.74
CA GLN A 534 -7.60 -54.33 34.80
C GLN A 534 -7.01 -53.98 33.45
N PHE A 535 -7.41 -52.80 32.89
CA PHE A 535 -6.83 -52.30 31.62
C PHE A 535 -5.34 -52.03 31.77
N ARG A 536 -4.93 -51.40 32.87
CA ARG A 536 -3.54 -51.10 33.15
C ARG A 536 -2.71 -52.37 33.28
N SER A 537 -3.16 -53.37 34.07
CA SER A 537 -2.49 -54.67 34.24
C SER A 537 -2.27 -55.33 32.87
N ALA A 538 -3.26 -55.28 31.96
CA ALA A 538 -3.10 -55.82 30.61
C ALA A 538 -2.06 -55.08 29.78
N MET A 539 -1.93 -53.76 29.96
CA MET A 539 -0.98 -52.92 29.20
C MET A 539 0.43 -52.93 29.81
N THR A 540 0.61 -53.42 31.04
CA THR A 540 1.90 -53.39 31.75
C THR A 540 2.49 -54.79 31.95
N VAL A 541 1.83 -55.86 31.51
CA VAL A 541 2.23 -57.27 31.75
C VAL A 541 3.65 -57.57 31.23
N ASP A 542 4.05 -56.98 30.11
CA ASP A 542 5.34 -57.20 29.45
C ASP A 542 6.41 -56.16 29.82
N LEU A 543 6.17 -55.31 30.84
CA LEU A 543 7.13 -54.32 31.29
C LEU A 543 8.11 -54.97 32.32
N ASP A 544 9.39 -55.06 31.94
CA ASP A 544 10.48 -55.54 32.79
C ASP A 544 11.57 -54.48 32.89
N ASP A 545 11.24 -53.40 33.59
CA ASP A 545 12.11 -52.19 33.69
C ASP A 545 11.80 -51.49 35.03
N PRO A 546 12.32 -52.03 36.17
CA PRO A 546 12.01 -51.49 37.49
C PRO A 546 12.45 -50.04 37.74
N ALA A 547 13.42 -49.55 37.00
CA ALA A 547 13.87 -48.16 37.09
C ALA A 547 13.09 -47.19 36.15
N GLY A 548 12.28 -47.71 35.26
CA GLY A 548 11.50 -46.96 34.27
C GLY A 548 9.99 -47.17 34.41
N LEU A 549 9.36 -47.67 33.34
CA LEU A 549 7.89 -47.75 33.24
C LEU A 549 7.30 -48.69 34.28
N SER A 550 7.89 -49.91 34.50
CA SER A 550 7.32 -50.83 35.45
C SER A 550 7.42 -50.32 36.90
N GLY A 551 8.52 -49.65 37.26
CA GLY A 551 8.68 -49.04 38.58
C GLY A 551 7.68 -47.87 38.81
N PHE A 552 7.39 -47.08 37.78
CA PHE A 552 6.34 -46.07 37.88
C PHE A 552 4.96 -46.67 38.13
N TRP A 553 4.59 -47.74 37.41
CA TRP A 553 3.28 -48.37 37.58
C TRP A 553 3.15 -49.09 38.92
N GLN A 554 4.22 -49.71 39.44
CA GLN A 554 4.24 -50.28 40.78
C GLN A 554 3.98 -49.17 41.82
N TRP A 555 4.73 -48.07 41.81
CA TRP A 555 4.50 -46.94 42.68
C TRP A 555 3.06 -46.39 42.53
N TYR A 556 2.55 -46.31 41.30
CA TYR A 556 1.20 -45.79 41.01
C TYR A 556 0.12 -46.70 41.63
N ASP A 557 0.27 -48.01 41.56
CA ASP A 557 -0.70 -48.95 42.11
C ASP A 557 -0.66 -49.04 43.64
N GLU A 558 0.46 -48.72 44.28
CA GLU A 558 0.62 -48.61 45.73
C GLU A 558 -0.04 -47.33 46.29
N LEU A 559 -0.33 -46.30 45.46
CA LEU A 559 -1.01 -45.10 45.91
C LEU A 559 -2.43 -45.40 46.41
N ASN A 560 -2.79 -44.80 47.55
CA ASN A 560 -4.17 -44.83 47.99
C ASN A 560 -5.10 -44.12 46.99
N PRO A 561 -6.42 -44.44 46.93
CA PRO A 561 -7.35 -43.88 45.95
C PRO A 561 -7.43 -42.36 45.97
N ALA A 562 -7.31 -41.69 47.13
CA ALA A 562 -7.36 -40.24 47.26
C ALA A 562 -6.13 -39.58 46.63
N LEU A 563 -4.94 -40.04 46.93
CA LEU A 563 -3.69 -39.56 46.35
C LEU A 563 -3.64 -39.85 44.85
N ARG A 564 -4.06 -41.04 44.42
CA ARG A 564 -4.16 -41.38 42.99
C ARG A 564 -5.05 -40.40 42.24
N SER A 565 -6.23 -40.08 42.77
CA SER A 565 -7.15 -39.11 42.19
C SER A 565 -6.53 -37.71 42.09
N GLN A 566 -5.73 -37.26 43.07
CA GLN A 566 -5.02 -35.98 43.02
C GLN A 566 -3.92 -35.97 41.96
N VAL A 567 -3.22 -37.07 41.73
CA VAL A 567 -2.17 -37.18 40.73
C VAL A 567 -2.73 -37.14 39.32
N ILE A 568 -3.77 -37.91 39.02
CA ILE A 568 -4.32 -38.06 37.66
C ILE A 568 -5.43 -37.05 37.31
N GLY A 569 -6.12 -36.54 38.33
CA GLY A 569 -7.27 -35.64 38.12
C GLY A 569 -7.00 -34.49 37.14
N PRO A 570 -5.91 -33.76 37.31
CA PRO A 570 -5.56 -32.66 36.40
C PRO A 570 -5.32 -33.14 34.96
N VAL A 571 -4.61 -34.24 34.74
CA VAL A 571 -4.35 -34.80 33.39
C VAL A 571 -5.65 -35.23 32.74
N LEU A 572 -6.47 -36.00 33.47
CA LEU A 572 -7.76 -36.46 32.96
C LEU A 572 -8.73 -35.33 32.65
N ALA A 573 -8.70 -34.25 33.43
CA ALA A 573 -9.53 -33.07 33.16
C ALA A 573 -9.17 -32.43 31.82
N ARG A 574 -7.88 -32.30 31.51
CA ARG A 574 -7.38 -31.69 30.23
C ARG A 574 -7.67 -32.62 29.05
N LEU A 575 -7.40 -33.93 29.22
CA LEU A 575 -7.75 -34.92 28.18
C LEU A 575 -9.24 -34.96 27.91
N ARG A 576 -10.10 -34.92 28.94
CA ARG A 576 -11.55 -34.93 28.78
C ARG A 576 -12.04 -33.68 28.05
N ALA A 577 -11.52 -32.50 28.37
CA ALA A 577 -11.88 -31.24 27.69
C ALA A 577 -11.62 -31.32 26.17
N PHE A 578 -10.59 -32.03 25.75
CA PHE A 578 -10.23 -32.27 24.36
C PHE A 578 -10.99 -33.46 23.74
N LEU A 579 -10.88 -34.65 24.35
CA LEU A 579 -11.38 -35.91 23.78
C LEU A 579 -12.92 -36.01 23.73
N LEU A 580 -13.66 -35.20 24.52
CA LEU A 580 -15.13 -35.17 24.49
C LEU A 580 -15.69 -34.37 23.28
N ARG A 581 -14.89 -33.59 22.59
CA ARG A 581 -15.32 -32.88 21.38
C ARG A 581 -15.65 -33.85 20.27
N ASP A 582 -16.80 -33.72 19.66
CA ASP A 582 -17.28 -34.65 18.63
C ASP A 582 -16.31 -34.78 17.44
N PHE A 583 -15.80 -33.65 16.96
CA PHE A 583 -14.82 -33.65 15.87
C PHE A 583 -13.53 -34.39 16.25
N VAL A 584 -13.04 -34.21 17.48
CA VAL A 584 -11.85 -34.92 17.99
C VAL A 584 -12.10 -36.42 18.09
N LYS A 585 -13.30 -36.81 18.57
CA LYS A 585 -13.70 -38.22 18.61
C LYS A 585 -13.69 -38.86 17.23
N ARG A 586 -14.27 -38.16 16.23
CA ARG A 586 -14.34 -38.69 14.85
C ARG A 586 -12.97 -38.79 14.20
N THR A 587 -12.05 -37.89 14.50
CA THR A 587 -10.75 -37.79 13.82
C THR A 587 -9.62 -38.53 14.53
N MET A 588 -9.67 -38.75 15.88
CA MET A 588 -8.58 -39.31 16.65
C MET A 588 -8.90 -40.66 17.33
N ARG A 589 -10.02 -41.30 16.96
CA ARG A 589 -10.43 -42.60 17.49
C ARG A 589 -9.62 -43.76 16.90
N TYR A 590 -9.07 -43.54 15.71
CA TYR A 590 -8.48 -44.62 14.94
C TYR A 590 -6.98 -44.75 15.16
N PRO A 591 -6.43 -46.01 15.20
CA PRO A 591 -5.02 -46.24 15.47
C PRO A 591 -4.09 -45.86 14.33
N ARG A 592 -4.64 -45.70 13.11
CA ARG A 592 -3.88 -45.30 11.94
C ARG A 592 -4.46 -44.00 11.37
N SER A 593 -3.60 -43.11 10.90
CA SER A 593 -4.03 -41.96 10.12
C SER A 593 -4.61 -42.43 8.77
N SER A 594 -5.71 -41.84 8.30
CA SER A 594 -6.36 -42.23 7.06
C SER A 594 -5.62 -41.76 5.81
N PHE A 595 -4.63 -40.91 5.96
CA PHE A 595 -3.79 -40.39 4.90
C PHE A 595 -2.32 -40.37 5.29
N ASP A 596 -1.45 -40.30 4.30
CA ASP A 596 0.01 -40.29 4.46
C ASP A 596 0.52 -38.85 4.29
N MET A 597 1.09 -38.28 5.37
CA MET A 597 1.63 -36.91 5.33
C MET A 597 2.83 -36.82 4.38
N GLY A 598 3.60 -37.88 4.18
CA GLY A 598 4.66 -37.92 3.18
C GLY A 598 4.12 -37.70 1.76
N LYS A 599 3.01 -38.37 1.40
CA LYS A 599 2.35 -38.16 0.11
C LYS A 599 1.77 -36.74 -0.04
N VAL A 600 1.25 -36.16 1.04
CA VAL A 600 0.82 -34.75 1.05
C VAL A 600 1.98 -33.85 0.68
N LEU A 601 3.11 -34.01 1.34
CA LEU A 601 4.30 -33.21 1.03
C LEU A 601 4.86 -33.49 -0.37
N ASP A 602 4.63 -34.67 -0.94
CA ASP A 602 5.14 -35.08 -2.27
C ASP A 602 4.18 -34.77 -3.43
N GLY A 603 3.35 -33.73 -3.28
CA GLY A 603 2.49 -33.17 -4.35
C GLY A 603 1.00 -33.32 -4.08
N GLY A 604 0.62 -33.82 -2.91
CA GLY A 604 -0.74 -33.74 -2.37
C GLY A 604 -1.01 -32.39 -1.69
N ALA A 605 -2.21 -32.23 -1.16
CA ALA A 605 -2.55 -31.06 -0.35
C ALA A 605 -3.38 -31.45 0.88
N LEU A 606 -3.13 -30.76 2.01
CA LEU A 606 -3.89 -30.88 3.24
C LEU A 606 -4.42 -29.50 3.63
N LEU A 607 -5.74 -29.35 3.66
CA LEU A 607 -6.43 -28.16 4.12
C LEU A 607 -6.98 -28.41 5.52
N VAL A 608 -6.47 -27.66 6.50
CA VAL A 608 -6.82 -27.82 7.93
C VAL A 608 -7.64 -26.62 8.37
N ARG A 609 -8.96 -26.81 8.39
CA ARG A 609 -9.93 -25.83 8.88
C ARG A 609 -10.26 -26.16 10.33
N ILE A 610 -9.80 -25.34 11.26
CA ILE A 610 -9.98 -25.56 12.71
C ILE A 610 -10.50 -24.27 13.39
N PRO A 611 -11.73 -23.85 13.06
CA PRO A 611 -12.25 -22.56 13.48
C PRO A 611 -12.44 -22.49 15.00
N LYS A 612 -11.78 -21.52 15.63
CA LYS A 612 -11.83 -21.28 17.09
C LYS A 612 -13.25 -21.07 17.61
N GLY A 613 -14.11 -20.42 16.82
CA GLY A 613 -15.50 -20.17 17.16
C GLY A 613 -16.33 -21.45 17.32
N GLN A 614 -16.01 -22.52 16.56
CA GLN A 614 -16.71 -23.79 16.56
C GLN A 614 -16.09 -24.81 17.52
N LEU A 615 -14.75 -24.89 17.50
CA LEU A 615 -13.99 -25.91 18.26
C LEU A 615 -13.54 -25.43 19.65
N GLY A 616 -13.53 -24.12 19.90
CA GLY A 616 -12.89 -23.50 21.06
C GLY A 616 -11.40 -23.31 20.85
N GLU A 617 -10.84 -22.30 21.54
CA GLU A 617 -9.46 -21.86 21.34
C GLU A 617 -8.42 -22.95 21.63
N ASP A 618 -8.50 -23.59 22.81
CA ASP A 618 -7.53 -24.65 23.21
C ASP A 618 -7.56 -25.85 22.28
N THR A 619 -8.78 -26.28 21.85
CA THR A 619 -8.93 -27.40 20.91
C THR A 619 -8.34 -27.07 19.54
N SER A 620 -8.59 -25.87 19.03
CA SER A 620 -8.02 -25.40 17.77
C SER A 620 -6.49 -25.35 17.82
N LYS A 621 -5.92 -24.78 18.90
CA LYS A 621 -4.47 -24.75 19.12
C LYS A 621 -3.88 -26.17 19.20
N LEU A 622 -4.53 -27.06 19.90
CA LEU A 622 -4.07 -28.46 20.10
C LEU A 622 -4.07 -29.20 18.77
N LEU A 623 -5.18 -29.15 18.02
CA LEU A 623 -5.29 -29.79 16.70
C LEU A 623 -4.25 -29.27 15.71
N GLY A 624 -4.11 -27.94 15.59
CA GLY A 624 -3.14 -27.34 14.69
C GLY A 624 -1.68 -27.70 15.06
N SER A 625 -1.35 -27.71 16.35
CA SER A 625 -0.02 -28.12 16.83
C SER A 625 0.26 -29.61 16.56
N LEU A 626 -0.73 -30.50 16.72
CA LEU A 626 -0.59 -31.91 16.38
C LEU A 626 -0.38 -32.14 14.88
N VAL A 627 -1.12 -31.42 14.02
CA VAL A 627 -0.89 -31.43 12.56
C VAL A 627 0.50 -30.93 12.22
N LEU A 628 0.93 -29.83 12.83
CA LEU A 628 2.26 -29.25 12.61
C LEU A 628 3.37 -30.22 13.01
N ALA A 629 3.21 -30.95 14.14
CA ALA A 629 4.14 -31.98 14.56
C ALA A 629 4.24 -33.12 13.53
N GLN A 630 3.12 -33.55 12.95
CA GLN A 630 3.12 -34.60 11.92
C GLN A 630 3.76 -34.12 10.61
N VAL A 631 3.53 -32.84 10.22
CA VAL A 631 4.22 -32.25 9.07
C VAL A 631 5.71 -32.23 9.28
N TRP A 632 6.16 -31.89 10.50
CA TRP A 632 7.58 -31.89 10.82
C TRP A 632 8.20 -33.28 10.81
N GLN A 633 7.54 -34.29 11.40
CA GLN A 633 7.98 -35.69 11.35
C GLN A 633 8.11 -36.19 9.91
N ALA A 634 7.11 -35.92 9.06
CA ALA A 634 7.16 -36.29 7.65
C ALA A 634 8.27 -35.54 6.90
N ALA A 635 8.52 -34.29 7.23
CA ALA A 635 9.59 -33.51 6.63
C ALA A 635 10.98 -34.05 7.01
N THR A 636 11.20 -34.33 8.29
CA THR A 636 12.48 -34.89 8.79
C THR A 636 12.72 -36.32 8.28
N ALA A 637 11.68 -37.12 8.09
CA ALA A 637 11.78 -38.45 7.46
C ALA A 637 12.35 -38.40 6.03
N ARG A 638 12.21 -37.28 5.34
CA ARG A 638 12.85 -37.02 4.03
C ARG A 638 14.37 -37.00 4.07
N ALA A 639 14.99 -36.99 5.25
CA ALA A 639 16.45 -37.17 5.39
C ALA A 639 16.93 -38.44 4.72
N LYS A 640 16.08 -39.49 4.70
CA LYS A 640 16.35 -40.80 4.05
C LYS A 640 16.25 -40.73 2.50
N ILE A 641 15.74 -39.65 1.93
CA ILE A 641 15.56 -39.42 0.48
C ILE A 641 16.71 -38.55 -0.04
N ASP A 642 17.24 -38.89 -1.21
CA ASP A 642 18.23 -38.07 -1.91
C ASP A 642 17.74 -36.62 -2.04
N PRO A 643 18.55 -35.60 -1.71
CA PRO A 643 18.17 -34.21 -1.79
C PRO A 643 17.58 -33.81 -3.13
N ASP A 644 18.09 -34.36 -4.24
CA ASP A 644 17.62 -34.00 -5.59
C ASP A 644 16.25 -34.61 -5.93
N LYS A 645 15.89 -35.67 -5.29
CA LYS A 645 14.60 -36.36 -5.47
C LYS A 645 13.48 -35.83 -4.58
N ARG A 646 13.81 -35.02 -3.56
CA ARG A 646 12.80 -34.41 -2.70
C ARG A 646 11.96 -33.40 -3.50
N ARG A 647 10.66 -33.46 -3.37
CA ARG A 647 9.74 -32.47 -3.98
C ARG A 647 9.59 -31.25 -3.07
N ASP A 648 9.38 -30.09 -3.68
CA ASP A 648 9.12 -28.87 -2.93
C ASP A 648 7.72 -28.90 -2.32
N ALA A 649 7.63 -28.51 -1.06
CA ALA A 649 6.39 -28.40 -0.32
C ALA A 649 6.30 -27.05 0.39
N THR A 650 5.07 -26.60 0.63
CA THR A 650 4.76 -25.36 1.33
C THR A 650 3.86 -25.64 2.53
N LEU A 651 4.21 -25.09 3.68
CA LEU A 651 3.37 -25.06 4.87
C LEU A 651 2.95 -23.59 5.09
N ILE A 652 1.67 -23.31 4.92
CA ILE A 652 1.05 -21.99 5.14
C ILE A 652 0.36 -22.03 6.50
N ILE A 653 0.77 -21.16 7.41
CA ILE A 653 0.19 -21.04 8.74
C ILE A 653 -0.36 -19.64 8.89
N ASP A 654 -1.69 -19.54 8.93
CA ASP A 654 -2.34 -18.29 9.28
C ASP A 654 -2.42 -18.15 10.80
N GLU A 655 -2.25 -16.93 11.30
CA GLU A 655 -2.17 -16.64 12.75
C GLU A 655 -1.19 -17.56 13.46
N ALA A 656 0.05 -17.62 12.97
CA ALA A 656 1.08 -18.58 13.37
C ALA A 656 1.34 -18.62 14.89
N GLN A 657 1.13 -17.52 15.62
CA GLN A 657 1.26 -17.45 17.08
C GLN A 657 0.38 -18.46 17.83
N ASN A 658 -0.66 -18.99 17.20
CA ASN A 658 -1.54 -19.97 17.83
C ASN A 658 -0.94 -21.38 17.94
N PHE A 659 0.09 -21.69 17.15
CA PHE A 659 0.62 -23.06 16.97
C PHE A 659 2.08 -23.20 17.38
N LEU A 660 2.58 -22.29 18.21
CA LEU A 660 3.99 -22.19 18.60
C LEU A 660 4.36 -23.06 19.82
N THR A 661 3.66 -24.17 20.01
CA THR A 661 3.68 -24.96 21.25
C THR A 661 4.44 -26.30 21.16
N LEU A 662 5.24 -26.49 20.10
CA LEU A 662 6.01 -27.70 19.86
C LEU A 662 7.26 -27.80 20.74
N ALA A 663 7.70 -29.03 21.09
CA ALA A 663 8.96 -29.33 21.76
C ALA A 663 10.16 -28.87 20.90
N ASN A 664 10.12 -29.20 19.61
CA ASN A 664 11.02 -28.62 18.62
C ASN A 664 10.44 -27.27 18.25
N SER A 665 11.02 -26.21 18.78
CA SER A 665 10.56 -24.86 18.58
C SER A 665 10.49 -24.51 17.09
N LEU A 666 9.58 -23.65 16.70
CA LEU A 666 9.44 -23.20 15.31
C LEU A 666 10.73 -22.57 14.77
N ASP A 667 11.62 -22.08 15.65
CA ASP A 667 12.95 -21.64 15.29
C ASP A 667 13.81 -22.75 14.71
N THR A 668 13.78 -23.96 15.29
CA THR A 668 14.45 -25.16 14.74
C THR A 668 13.85 -25.52 13.37
N MET A 669 12.52 -25.51 13.25
CA MET A 669 11.88 -25.76 11.95
C MET A 669 12.31 -24.73 10.89
N LEU A 670 12.31 -23.43 11.22
CA LEU A 670 12.75 -22.37 10.32
C LEU A 670 14.24 -22.49 9.94
N ALA A 671 15.09 -22.97 10.85
CA ALA A 671 16.50 -23.16 10.56
C ALA A 671 16.75 -24.37 9.64
N GLU A 672 15.96 -25.44 9.77
CA GLU A 672 16.26 -26.73 9.17
C GLU A 672 15.36 -27.15 7.99
N ALA A 673 14.11 -26.65 7.90
CA ALA A 673 13.12 -27.11 6.93
C ALA A 673 13.58 -26.98 5.47
N ARG A 674 14.45 -25.98 5.19
CA ARG A 674 15.04 -25.78 3.86
C ARG A 674 15.76 -27.04 3.33
N LYS A 675 16.49 -27.76 4.19
CA LYS A 675 17.22 -28.98 3.79
C LYS A 675 16.27 -30.11 3.35
N TYR A 676 15.01 -30.06 3.84
CA TYR A 676 13.96 -31.03 3.49
C TYR A 676 13.06 -30.53 2.35
N ARG A 677 13.39 -29.41 1.70
CA ARG A 677 12.59 -28.71 0.67
C ARG A 677 11.18 -28.38 1.15
N LEU A 678 11.04 -28.02 2.42
CA LEU A 678 9.82 -27.50 3.01
C LEU A 678 9.96 -25.98 3.20
N SER A 679 9.11 -25.18 2.56
CA SER A 679 9.01 -23.73 2.78
C SER A 679 7.88 -23.44 3.77
N LEU A 680 8.13 -22.54 4.73
CA LEU A 680 7.13 -22.06 5.66
C LEU A 680 6.68 -20.67 5.25
N VAL A 681 5.38 -20.45 5.26
CA VAL A 681 4.74 -19.15 5.11
C VAL A 681 4.04 -18.82 6.42
N LEU A 682 4.60 -17.86 7.17
CA LEU A 682 4.10 -17.47 8.48
C LEU A 682 3.34 -16.15 8.33
N SER A 683 2.05 -16.18 8.67
CA SER A 683 1.18 -15.00 8.65
C SER A 683 0.72 -14.64 10.04
N HIS A 684 0.73 -13.34 10.37
CA HIS A 684 0.12 -12.82 11.60
C HIS A 684 -0.26 -11.34 11.46
N GLN A 685 -1.02 -10.81 12.43
CA GLN A 685 -1.56 -9.46 12.34
C GLN A 685 -0.68 -8.43 13.02
N ASP A 686 -0.12 -8.74 14.19
CA ASP A 686 0.74 -7.84 14.97
C ASP A 686 1.90 -8.61 15.64
N LEU A 687 2.99 -7.91 15.92
CA LEU A 687 4.19 -8.48 16.55
C LEU A 687 4.03 -8.73 18.06
N ALA A 688 3.11 -8.03 18.72
CA ALA A 688 2.93 -8.11 20.18
C ALA A 688 2.45 -9.51 20.64
N GLN A 689 1.79 -10.24 19.75
CA GLN A 689 1.30 -11.59 20.00
C GLN A 689 2.39 -12.68 19.84
N PHE A 690 3.56 -12.30 19.31
CA PHE A 690 4.67 -13.22 19.10
C PHE A 690 5.63 -13.23 20.28
N PRO A 691 6.00 -14.39 20.81
CA PRO A 691 7.11 -14.50 21.76
C PRO A 691 8.39 -13.91 21.16
N LYS A 692 9.18 -13.20 21.98
CA LYS A 692 10.36 -12.47 21.51
C LYS A 692 11.39 -13.36 20.80
N ASP A 693 11.64 -14.54 21.34
CA ASP A 693 12.61 -15.48 20.78
C ASP A 693 12.18 -15.98 19.39
N LEU A 694 10.89 -16.22 19.24
CA LEU A 694 10.31 -16.67 17.97
C LEU A 694 10.25 -15.56 16.93
N LEU A 695 9.98 -14.33 17.36
CA LEU A 695 10.07 -13.17 16.48
C LEU A 695 11.51 -13.00 15.95
N ALA A 696 12.50 -13.20 16.81
CA ALA A 696 13.91 -13.17 16.41
C ALA A 696 14.22 -14.28 15.40
N ALA A 697 13.74 -15.51 15.65
CA ALA A 697 13.92 -16.64 14.73
C ALA A 697 13.23 -16.41 13.37
N ALA A 698 11.97 -15.94 13.35
CA ALA A 698 11.24 -15.60 12.13
C ALA A 698 11.91 -14.44 11.38
N SER A 699 12.40 -13.44 12.12
CA SER A 699 13.16 -12.31 11.56
C SER A 699 14.44 -12.76 10.84
N ALA A 700 15.18 -13.70 11.43
CA ALA A 700 16.45 -14.18 10.90
C ALA A 700 16.28 -15.19 9.76
N ASN A 701 15.38 -16.17 9.93
CA ASN A 701 15.30 -17.34 9.05
C ASN A 701 14.28 -17.19 7.91
N ALA A 702 13.13 -16.53 8.13
CA ALA A 702 12.20 -16.23 7.06
C ALA A 702 12.68 -15.01 6.27
N ARG A 703 13.60 -15.25 5.32
CA ARG A 703 14.33 -14.20 4.60
C ARG A 703 13.49 -13.46 3.57
N ASN A 704 12.41 -14.06 3.07
CA ASN A 704 11.42 -13.36 2.26
C ASN A 704 10.45 -12.63 3.18
N LYS A 705 10.21 -11.35 2.91
CA LYS A 705 9.36 -10.47 3.71
C LYS A 705 8.29 -9.84 2.84
N VAL A 706 7.03 -9.90 3.28
CA VAL A 706 5.91 -9.20 2.65
C VAL A 706 5.12 -8.52 3.76
N TYR A 707 5.26 -7.21 3.86
CA TYR A 707 4.64 -6.39 4.88
C TYR A 707 3.56 -5.52 4.26
N PHE A 708 2.33 -5.74 4.64
CA PHE A 708 1.20 -4.83 4.40
C PHE A 708 1.21 -3.70 5.42
N SER A 709 0.24 -2.78 5.31
CA SER A 709 0.08 -1.74 6.32
C SER A 709 -0.03 -2.33 7.73
N CYS A 710 0.75 -1.82 8.67
CA CYS A 710 0.85 -2.28 10.04
C CYS A 710 0.77 -1.13 11.05
N ALA A 711 0.63 -1.46 12.33
CA ALA A 711 0.62 -0.48 13.42
C ALA A 711 1.99 0.23 13.55
N PRO A 712 2.03 1.48 14.07
CA PRO A 712 3.29 2.22 14.22
C PRO A 712 4.34 1.51 15.08
N GLU A 713 3.91 0.79 16.11
CA GLU A 713 4.79 0.01 17.00
C GLU A 713 5.49 -1.11 16.23
N ASP A 714 4.76 -1.80 15.37
CA ASP A 714 5.28 -2.87 14.52
C ASP A 714 6.17 -2.30 13.41
N ALA A 715 5.75 -1.21 12.78
CA ALA A 715 6.50 -0.54 11.71
C ALA A 715 7.92 -0.19 12.15
N ARG A 716 8.09 0.31 13.40
CA ARG A 716 9.40 0.61 13.99
C ARG A 716 10.34 -0.59 14.05
N VAL A 717 9.80 -1.79 14.32
CA VAL A 717 10.57 -3.02 14.38
C VAL A 717 10.84 -3.57 12.98
N LEU A 718 9.84 -3.49 12.09
CA LEU A 718 9.89 -4.06 10.74
C LEU A 718 10.71 -3.23 9.75
N ALA A 719 10.79 -1.90 9.96
CA ALA A 719 11.53 -0.99 9.08
C ALA A 719 13.02 -1.38 8.93
N ARG A 720 13.63 -1.98 9.94
CA ARG A 720 15.02 -2.51 9.85
C ARG A 720 15.22 -3.52 8.71
N HIS A 721 14.16 -4.13 8.20
CA HIS A 721 14.21 -5.07 7.08
C HIS A 721 13.95 -4.40 5.73
N THR A 722 13.46 -3.17 5.72
CA THR A 722 13.07 -2.43 4.51
C THR A 722 13.89 -1.16 4.29
N LEU A 723 14.65 -0.72 5.30
CA LEU A 723 15.60 0.40 5.17
C LEU A 723 16.77 0.02 4.24
N PRO A 724 17.34 0.99 3.51
CA PRO A 724 16.98 2.44 3.50
C PRO A 724 15.81 2.79 2.55
N GLU A 725 15.25 1.85 1.80
CA GLU A 725 14.28 2.09 0.74
C GLU A 725 12.94 2.58 1.29
N LEU A 726 12.43 1.90 2.33
CA LEU A 726 11.14 2.17 2.96
C LEU A 726 11.30 2.27 4.48
N ASP A 727 10.76 3.33 5.06
CA ASP A 727 10.84 3.64 6.48
C ASP A 727 9.56 3.29 7.26
N GLU A 728 9.50 3.66 8.55
CA GLU A 728 8.35 3.42 9.44
C GLU A 728 7.07 4.09 8.92
N HIS A 729 7.20 5.32 8.36
CA HIS A 729 6.08 6.05 7.80
C HIS A 729 5.48 5.29 6.60
N ASP A 730 6.33 4.78 5.71
CA ASP A 730 5.89 4.04 4.54
C ASP A 730 5.11 2.79 4.97
N LEU A 731 5.62 2.01 5.93
CA LEU A 731 4.97 0.78 6.41
C LEU A 731 3.61 1.01 7.06
N THR A 732 3.40 2.19 7.67
CA THR A 732 2.11 2.54 8.28
C THR A 732 1.10 3.09 7.28
N HIS A 733 1.55 3.57 6.10
CA HIS A 733 0.72 4.26 5.12
C HIS A 733 0.60 3.54 3.77
N LEU A 734 0.95 2.25 3.73
CA LEU A 734 0.69 1.41 2.56
C LEU A 734 -0.81 1.33 2.27
N ASP A 735 -1.17 1.38 0.99
CA ASP A 735 -2.55 1.16 0.55
C ASP A 735 -2.98 -0.29 0.73
N ALA A 736 -4.28 -0.55 0.79
CA ALA A 736 -4.80 -1.91 0.78
C ALA A 736 -4.26 -2.68 -0.44
N TYR A 737 -3.87 -3.92 -0.22
CA TYR A 737 -3.23 -4.81 -1.20
C TYR A 737 -1.84 -4.36 -1.70
N THR A 738 -1.30 -3.27 -1.18
CA THR A 738 0.07 -2.83 -1.45
C THR A 738 0.99 -3.26 -0.32
N THR A 739 2.20 -3.69 -0.65
CA THR A 739 3.15 -4.24 0.30
C THR A 739 4.54 -3.64 0.14
N ALA A 740 5.24 -3.50 1.27
CA ALA A 740 6.69 -3.39 1.32
C ALA A 740 7.26 -4.81 1.29
N THR A 741 8.00 -5.12 0.24
CA THR A 741 8.41 -6.48 -0.06
C THR A 741 9.93 -6.55 -0.18
N ARG A 742 10.53 -7.59 0.43
CA ARG A 742 11.95 -7.93 0.28
C ARG A 742 12.06 -9.42 0.03
N LEU A 743 12.57 -9.81 -1.11
CA LEU A 743 12.66 -11.20 -1.52
C LEU A 743 14.11 -11.69 -1.57
N VAL A 744 14.26 -13.00 -1.57
CA VAL A 744 15.49 -13.65 -1.97
C VAL A 744 15.42 -13.91 -3.47
N ALA A 745 16.47 -13.58 -4.20
CA ALA A 745 16.66 -13.89 -5.60
C ALA A 745 18.05 -14.50 -5.77
N ASP A 746 18.12 -15.70 -6.36
CA ASP A 746 19.37 -16.46 -6.54
C ASP A 746 20.15 -16.63 -5.22
N GLY A 747 19.42 -16.89 -4.11
CA GLY A 747 19.99 -17.09 -2.78
C GLY A 747 20.44 -15.82 -2.05
N ARG A 748 20.30 -14.62 -2.66
CA ARG A 748 20.68 -13.32 -2.09
C ARG A 748 19.43 -12.49 -1.77
N GLN A 749 19.48 -11.76 -0.66
CA GLN A 749 18.41 -10.81 -0.35
C GLN A 749 18.48 -9.60 -1.27
N THR A 750 17.34 -9.18 -1.80
CA THR A 750 17.21 -7.96 -2.62
C THR A 750 16.99 -6.72 -1.73
N PRO A 751 17.21 -5.50 -2.25
CA PRO A 751 16.65 -4.28 -1.68
C PRO A 751 15.13 -4.37 -1.53
N ALA A 752 14.56 -3.60 -0.61
CA ALA A 752 13.11 -3.55 -0.45
C ALA A 752 12.44 -2.78 -1.60
N PHE A 753 11.23 -3.18 -1.96
CA PHE A 753 10.46 -2.56 -3.04
C PHE A 753 8.96 -2.65 -2.74
N THR A 754 8.14 -1.95 -3.51
CA THR A 754 6.69 -1.99 -3.36
C THR A 754 6.04 -2.80 -4.47
N MET A 755 5.07 -3.64 -4.09
CA MET A 755 4.23 -4.37 -5.04
C MET A 755 2.77 -4.33 -4.62
N LYS A 756 1.89 -4.42 -5.58
CA LYS A 756 0.46 -4.65 -5.40
C LYS A 756 0.19 -6.14 -5.57
N THR A 757 -0.40 -6.78 -4.55
CA THR A 757 -0.74 -8.21 -4.62
C THR A 757 -1.82 -8.46 -5.67
N HIS A 758 -1.85 -9.66 -6.22
CA HIS A 758 -2.88 -10.02 -7.19
C HIS A 758 -4.28 -10.01 -6.54
N PRO A 759 -5.31 -9.63 -7.27
CA PRO A 759 -6.70 -9.78 -6.82
C PRO A 759 -7.02 -11.26 -6.55
N PRO A 760 -8.09 -11.56 -5.80
CA PRO A 760 -8.53 -12.93 -5.59
C PRO A 760 -8.75 -13.65 -6.93
N LYS A 761 -8.30 -14.89 -7.03
CA LYS A 761 -8.58 -15.72 -8.20
C LYS A 761 -10.08 -15.89 -8.38
N PRO A 762 -10.55 -16.11 -9.61
CA PRO A 762 -11.97 -16.36 -9.87
C PRO A 762 -12.48 -17.56 -9.08
N VAL A 763 -13.71 -17.46 -8.58
CA VAL A 763 -14.43 -18.60 -7.98
C VAL A 763 -14.77 -19.60 -9.07
N VAL A 764 -14.40 -20.87 -8.87
CA VAL A 764 -14.73 -21.99 -9.77
C VAL A 764 -16.07 -22.61 -9.36
N GLY A 765 -16.37 -22.66 -8.05
CA GLY A 765 -17.63 -23.14 -7.52
C GLY A 765 -17.77 -24.67 -7.43
N GLU A 766 -16.64 -25.39 -7.46
CA GLU A 766 -16.61 -26.85 -7.40
C GLU A 766 -16.36 -27.42 -5.99
N ALA A 767 -16.38 -26.59 -4.95
CA ALA A 767 -16.08 -26.95 -3.58
C ALA A 767 -16.88 -28.17 -3.05
N THR A 768 -18.17 -28.28 -3.40
CA THR A 768 -19.02 -29.41 -2.98
C THR A 768 -18.56 -30.72 -3.63
N ALA A 769 -18.25 -30.72 -4.90
CA ALA A 769 -17.75 -31.89 -5.62
C ALA A 769 -16.38 -32.32 -5.06
N ILE A 770 -15.48 -31.37 -4.81
CA ILE A 770 -14.17 -31.61 -4.20
C ILE A 770 -14.31 -32.25 -2.82
N ARG A 771 -15.19 -31.71 -1.95
CA ARG A 771 -15.45 -32.26 -0.61
C ARG A 771 -15.99 -33.71 -0.67
N HIS A 772 -16.85 -33.99 -1.63
CA HIS A 772 -17.42 -35.34 -1.82
C HIS A 772 -16.33 -36.33 -2.21
N VAL A 773 -15.55 -36.05 -3.23
CA VAL A 773 -14.44 -36.90 -3.69
C VAL A 773 -13.41 -37.12 -2.57
N ALA A 774 -13.03 -36.06 -1.86
CA ALA A 774 -12.07 -36.16 -0.75
C ALA A 774 -12.62 -37.00 0.41
N ALA A 775 -13.94 -36.95 0.69
CA ALA A 775 -14.57 -37.78 1.71
C ALA A 775 -14.64 -39.27 1.32
N GLU A 776 -14.89 -39.55 0.04
CA GLU A 776 -14.92 -40.93 -0.49
C GLU A 776 -13.52 -41.58 -0.52
N ALA A 777 -12.47 -40.80 -0.72
CA ALA A 777 -11.09 -41.28 -0.70
C ALA A 777 -10.65 -41.80 0.69
N ILE A 778 -11.36 -41.42 1.76
CA ILE A 778 -11.09 -41.85 3.13
C ILE A 778 -11.71 -43.25 3.33
N LYS A 779 -10.89 -44.27 3.38
CA LYS A 779 -11.35 -45.64 3.62
C LYS A 779 -11.88 -45.80 5.06
N PRO A 780 -13.03 -46.46 5.27
CA PRO A 780 -13.50 -46.79 6.59
C PRO A 780 -12.44 -47.66 7.32
N GLN A 781 -12.19 -47.34 8.59
CA GLN A 781 -11.30 -48.12 9.43
C GLN A 781 -12.13 -48.94 10.42
N ASP A 782 -11.71 -50.18 10.65
CA ASP A 782 -12.36 -51.06 11.64
C ASP A 782 -11.89 -50.67 13.04
N THR A 783 -12.84 -50.30 13.90
CA THR A 783 -12.61 -50.01 15.33
C THR A 783 -13.02 -51.17 16.26
N SER A 784 -13.61 -52.24 15.71
CA SER A 784 -14.22 -53.30 16.50
C SER A 784 -13.27 -53.92 17.52
N ALA A 785 -11.99 -54.11 17.18
CA ALA A 785 -10.98 -54.64 18.07
C ALA A 785 -10.63 -53.69 19.23
N ILE A 786 -10.63 -52.37 18.96
CA ILE A 786 -10.30 -51.33 19.95
C ILE A 786 -11.46 -51.12 20.90
N ASP A 787 -12.66 -51.00 20.35
CA ASP A 787 -13.88 -50.84 21.11
C ASP A 787 -14.12 -52.08 22.00
N ALA A 788 -13.88 -53.28 21.48
CA ALA A 788 -13.96 -54.54 22.25
C ALA A 788 -12.95 -54.59 23.39
N LEU A 789 -11.75 -54.06 23.19
CA LEU A 789 -10.71 -54.02 24.23
C LEU A 789 -11.09 -53.03 25.34
N VAL A 790 -11.58 -51.84 25.00
CA VAL A 790 -12.07 -50.87 25.98
C VAL A 790 -13.32 -51.36 26.68
N ASP A 791 -14.28 -51.93 25.96
CA ASP A 791 -15.53 -52.48 26.54
C ASP A 791 -15.27 -53.65 27.46
N ARG A 792 -14.32 -54.53 27.10
CA ARG A 792 -13.93 -55.70 27.93
C ARG A 792 -13.40 -55.28 29.29
N PHE A 793 -12.65 -54.18 29.38
CA PHE A 793 -12.02 -53.68 30.60
C PHE A 793 -12.71 -52.51 31.27
N SER A 794 -13.77 -51.93 30.63
CA SER A 794 -14.56 -50.82 31.20
C SER A 794 -15.83 -51.29 31.92
N ARG A 795 -16.23 -52.54 31.74
CA ARG A 795 -17.40 -53.08 32.45
C ARG A 795 -17.02 -53.33 33.92
N PRO A 796 -17.73 -52.76 34.91
CA PRO A 796 -17.51 -53.10 36.29
C PRO A 796 -17.76 -54.62 36.48
N ASP A 797 -16.81 -55.26 37.17
CA ASP A 797 -16.91 -56.68 37.54
C ASP A 797 -18.19 -56.84 38.36
N ASN A 798 -19.18 -57.51 37.77
CA ASN A 798 -20.49 -57.77 38.43
C ASN A 798 -20.43 -58.96 39.38
N SER A 799 -19.18 -59.42 39.73
CA SER A 799 -18.98 -60.54 40.62
C SER A 799 -19.21 -60.24 42.12
N ASP A 800 -19.35 -58.99 42.51
CA ASP A 800 -19.59 -58.54 43.90
C ASP A 800 -21.03 -58.08 44.19
N ARG A 801 -22.00 -58.56 43.46
CA ARG A 801 -23.38 -58.47 43.98
C ARG A 801 -23.63 -59.63 44.92
N PRO A 802 -23.86 -59.43 46.27
CA PRO A 802 -24.29 -60.45 47.14
C PRO A 802 -25.64 -60.95 46.69
N THR A 803 -25.69 -62.25 46.40
CA THR A 803 -26.95 -63.04 46.31
C THR A 803 -27.59 -63.10 47.71
N GLY A 804 -28.55 -62.18 47.91
CA GLY A 804 -29.29 -62.06 49.15
C GLY A 804 -30.80 -62.17 48.88
N ALA A 805 -31.27 -63.35 49.02
CA ALA A 805 -32.45 -63.85 49.74
C ALA A 805 -33.75 -63.10 49.64
N ASP A 806 -34.69 -63.71 49.01
CA ASP A 806 -36.13 -63.81 49.24
C ASP A 806 -36.63 -63.23 50.55
N THR A 807 -37.55 -62.32 50.47
CA THR A 807 -38.73 -62.25 51.40
C THR A 807 -39.89 -61.50 50.65
N ARG A 808 -40.91 -62.36 50.48
CA ARG A 808 -42.25 -61.96 50.05
C ARG A 808 -42.96 -61.29 51.23
N ASP A 809 -44.02 -60.41 50.77
CA ASP A 809 -45.23 -60.10 51.49
C ASP A 809 -45.23 -58.81 52.36
N ALA A 810 -45.97 -57.83 51.99
CA ALA A 810 -47.26 -57.44 52.60
C ALA A 810 -47.77 -56.05 52.12
N ARG A 811 -48.86 -56.13 51.43
CA ARG A 811 -50.09 -55.36 51.57
C ARG A 811 -50.06 -53.80 51.58
N ARG A 812 -50.64 -53.30 50.51
CA ARG A 812 -51.91 -52.47 50.45
C ARG A 812 -51.99 -51.25 51.36
N SER A 813 -52.33 -50.19 50.71
CA SER A 813 -53.43 -49.25 50.85
C SER A 813 -53.00 -47.80 51.04
N SER A 814 -53.60 -47.03 50.22
CA SER A 814 -54.38 -45.82 50.30
C SER A 814 -53.71 -44.54 49.71
N ARG A 815 -54.24 -44.16 48.61
CA ARG A 815 -54.47 -42.70 48.22
C ARG A 815 -55.38 -42.04 49.25
N PRO A 816 -55.47 -40.72 49.48
CA PRO A 816 -55.81 -39.82 48.38
C PRO A 816 -55.27 -38.37 48.43
N SER A 817 -55.46 -37.72 47.24
CA SER A 817 -55.96 -36.32 47.05
C SER A 817 -55.07 -35.11 47.33
N ARG A 818 -54.92 -34.37 46.27
CA ARG A 818 -54.68 -32.91 46.11
C ARG A 818 -55.69 -32.05 46.99
N PRO A 819 -55.55 -30.68 47.08
CA PRO A 819 -54.93 -29.69 46.22
C PRO A 819 -54.27 -28.49 46.97
N ALA A 820 -53.43 -27.71 46.31
CA ALA A 820 -53.58 -26.35 45.93
C ALA A 820 -52.31 -25.86 45.28
#